data_63862b2e80a3735b8f5db623a1465a52
#
_entry.id   63862b2e80a3735b8f5db623a1465a52
#
_cell.length_a   1.000
_cell.length_b   1.000
_cell.length_c   1.000
_cell.angle_alpha   90.00
_cell.angle_beta   90.00
_cell.angle_gamma   90.00
#
_symmetry.space_group_name_H-M   'P 1'
#
loop_
_entity.id
_entity.type
_entity.pdbx_description
1 polymer ?
#
loop_
_entity_poly.entity_id
_entity_poly.type
_entity_poly.pdbx_seq_one_letter_code
_entity_poly.pdbx_strand_id
1 'polypeptide(L)'
;MKKHTGFFKKLTAGAAAAVLTATSAITAVPYASAADLDLDNYARLLQYSLYFFDANYCGKNAGELSHFSWRDACHSGDVCEGGFHDAGDHIKCGLTEGFTASTLGWMYYEYADDFKKTGTDAHVKDISDEFARFFRNSTTLDGSGNVTNFVYEIGDDGRDHAIWQNAEKMWDHGSDETYSTTNGASDVAAQYAAALAQSYINFGSEEDLRYAVALYDFAAKNRRMTTEQMTYSDKSVEDDIAWAAGWLYLATNEQKYLEANSKDTSGTNDWVNDYYYGGVWLGAALINAEITGKWDAPVNYIKSVVDKNSNQFYIMNSWGSARHNTLMQTCAMVATKHKDKSGADFSDWCRKQMNYILGDNNANVCLVVGYNDVAATSPHHRSASNLNDDSTWSKWNSWDGNYASIPDSRVLYGALCGGPTGQDFSTFRKYDAKDSTSNEVALDYQIGLVGAAAGLYSQFQTGKVVSSIGEGVTVYPQEIAAANGEIVQDEDCKLRISFVDEDGNIVPGVKAKLIAISEPEAVVDEWESTDEIHEFTTEYMDGIGYRLSITALPAGYECTAASGGYAFSKAGEVIEDKVPLVKKSASTASVTIKVEGNTNAMCYILNKDGTSLENLTFAGGEDVSLAGEQITWTPSENDFSVMGLPDGSYEVGLTPAPGSTYSGVTDTFTVKDGLVEYNNSSASSVTIILGMTQYSDYIEVEGTVTALTDESITIDDTTYLFGLMSPNYFQTVCKVGDKVRLSAEMRLLNNELLHGQLEVLSSDIPLWGDANSDDKVDLQDAVAILQYVALPGKYPLTPSGLINADVVDNGTSGVNGSDALAIQMVDAKLIKQSDLPIASADLIK
;
A
#
# COMPACT_ATOMS: atom_id res chain seq x y z
N MET A 1 -63.01 -52.76 25.98
CA MET A 1 -64.39 -53.27 25.88
C MET A 1 -65.27 -52.21 25.20
N LYS A 2 -65.98 -52.65 24.13
CA LYS A 2 -67.13 -52.03 23.41
C LYS A 2 -66.85 -50.62 22.81
N LYS A 3 -66.60 -50.50 21.50
CA LYS A 3 -67.60 -50.50 20.37
C LYS A 3 -68.61 -49.40 20.51
N HIS A 4 -68.54 -48.37 19.62
CA HIS A 4 -69.61 -48.24 18.69
C HIS A 4 -69.14 -47.42 17.46
N THR A 5 -69.35 -48.12 16.35
CA THR A 5 -69.30 -47.73 14.96
C THR A 5 -70.47 -46.88 14.55
N GLY A 6 -70.27 -45.95 13.61
CA GLY A 6 -71.32 -45.59 12.66
C GLY A 6 -71.88 -44.18 12.73
N PHE A 7 -71.30 -43.31 11.89
CA PHE A 7 -72.20 -42.46 11.09
C PHE A 7 -71.36 -41.81 9.98
N PHE A 8 -71.19 -42.54 8.90
CA PHE A 8 -70.75 -41.99 7.63
C PHE A 8 -71.98 -41.97 6.68
N LYS A 9 -72.14 -40.89 6.04
CA LYS A 9 -72.88 -40.55 4.80
C LYS A 9 -73.97 -39.51 5.04
N LYS A 10 -73.65 -38.35 4.59
CA LYS A 10 -74.44 -37.30 3.91
C LYS A 10 -74.10 -35.90 4.46
N LEU A 11 -73.04 -35.34 3.88
CA LEU A 11 -72.83 -33.87 3.76
C LEU A 11 -71.65 -33.63 2.83
N THR A 12 -71.82 -34.03 1.55
CA THR A 12 -70.90 -33.77 0.47
C THR A 12 -71.67 -33.08 -0.65
N ALA A 13 -72.05 -31.85 -0.46
CA ALA A 13 -72.53 -30.97 -1.55
C ALA A 13 -72.58 -29.47 -1.14
N GLY A 14 -72.28 -29.10 0.10
CA GLY A 14 -72.38 -27.71 0.56
C GLY A 14 -71.07 -27.00 0.92
N ALA A 15 -69.97 -27.73 0.94
CA ALA A 15 -68.67 -27.20 1.38
C ALA A 15 -67.68 -26.81 0.26
N ALA A 16 -68.03 -27.15 -0.99
CA ALA A 16 -67.15 -26.86 -2.14
C ALA A 16 -67.38 -25.46 -2.77
N ALA A 17 -68.44 -24.74 -2.40
CA ALA A 17 -68.71 -23.40 -2.93
C ALA A 17 -68.33 -22.27 -1.95
N ALA A 18 -68.04 -22.57 -0.68
CA ALA A 18 -67.57 -21.57 0.29
C ALA A 18 -66.04 -21.52 0.48
N VAL A 19 -65.30 -22.49 -0.08
CA VAL A 19 -63.80 -22.52 -0.02
C VAL A 19 -63.20 -21.81 -1.25
N LEU A 20 -64.01 -21.59 -2.31
CA LEU A 20 -63.48 -20.92 -3.52
C LEU A 20 -63.68 -19.38 -3.52
N THR A 21 -64.30 -18.82 -2.47
CA THR A 21 -64.42 -17.36 -2.31
C THR A 21 -63.64 -16.77 -1.15
N ALA A 22 -62.92 -17.60 -0.36
CA ALA A 22 -62.03 -17.15 0.70
C ALA A 22 -60.53 -17.17 0.31
N THR A 23 -60.17 -17.62 -0.89
CA THR A 23 -58.80 -17.62 -1.38
C THR A 23 -58.46 -16.47 -2.33
N SER A 24 -59.35 -15.45 -2.41
CA SER A 24 -59.04 -14.26 -3.23
C SER A 24 -58.94 -12.97 -2.43
N ALA A 25 -58.61 -13.05 -1.13
CA ALA A 25 -58.27 -11.92 -0.28
C ALA A 25 -57.07 -12.23 0.62
N ILE A 26 -56.08 -13.01 0.14
CA ILE A 26 -54.71 -12.77 0.56
C ILE A 26 -54.30 -11.55 -0.25
N THR A 27 -54.52 -10.37 0.33
CA THR A 27 -53.79 -9.19 -0.08
C THR A 27 -52.34 -9.63 -0.13
N ALA A 28 -51.78 -9.75 -1.33
CA ALA A 28 -50.34 -9.77 -1.48
C ALA A 28 -49.83 -8.59 -0.68
N VAL A 29 -49.12 -8.84 0.39
CA VAL A 29 -48.24 -7.83 1.02
C VAL A 29 -47.43 -7.40 -0.18
N PRO A 30 -47.45 -6.12 -0.58
CA PRO A 30 -46.59 -5.70 -1.67
C PRO A 30 -45.18 -6.07 -1.27
N TYR A 31 -44.51 -6.98 -1.96
CA TYR A 31 -43.07 -7.04 -1.92
C TYR A 31 -42.63 -5.62 -2.27
N ALA A 32 -41.86 -4.99 -1.39
CA ALA A 32 -41.18 -3.76 -1.73
C ALA A 32 -40.48 -4.00 -3.08
N SER A 33 -40.69 -3.12 -4.02
CA SER A 33 -40.03 -3.26 -5.32
C SER A 33 -38.51 -3.11 -5.11
N ALA A 34 -37.70 -3.77 -5.90
CA ALA A 34 -36.25 -3.59 -5.82
C ALA A 34 -35.82 -2.11 -5.92
N ALA A 35 -36.66 -1.27 -6.55
CA ALA A 35 -36.49 0.19 -6.61
C ALA A 35 -36.61 0.88 -5.25
N ASP A 36 -37.39 0.29 -4.32
CA ASP A 36 -37.60 0.88 -2.97
C ASP A 36 -36.43 0.54 -2.01
N LEU A 37 -35.50 -0.32 -2.42
CA LEU A 37 -34.37 -0.75 -1.61
C LEU A 37 -33.11 0.11 -1.83
N ASP A 38 -33.12 1.01 -2.81
CA ASP A 38 -31.97 1.88 -3.18
C ASP A 38 -30.69 1.09 -3.50
N LEU A 39 -30.82 0.01 -4.28
CA LEU A 39 -29.77 -0.99 -4.53
C LEU A 39 -28.57 -0.46 -5.31
N ASP A 40 -28.77 0.58 -6.11
CA ASP A 40 -27.77 1.13 -7.03
C ASP A 40 -27.19 2.49 -6.57
N ASN A 41 -27.48 2.94 -5.37
CA ASN A 41 -26.98 4.21 -4.85
C ASN A 41 -25.64 4.01 -4.12
N TYR A 42 -24.60 3.72 -4.89
CA TYR A 42 -23.28 3.43 -4.31
C TYR A 42 -22.61 4.67 -3.70
N ALA A 43 -22.90 5.87 -4.18
CA ALA A 43 -22.44 7.11 -3.54
C ALA A 43 -22.96 7.24 -2.10
N ARG A 44 -24.27 7.01 -1.89
CA ARG A 44 -24.86 7.02 -0.56
C ARG A 44 -24.37 5.87 0.30
N LEU A 45 -24.17 4.69 -0.28
CA LEU A 45 -23.65 3.54 0.44
C LEU A 45 -22.22 3.81 0.94
N LEU A 46 -21.37 4.40 0.10
CA LEU A 46 -20.02 4.83 0.47
C LEU A 46 -20.06 5.84 1.61
N GLN A 47 -20.90 6.89 1.50
CA GLN A 47 -21.10 7.86 2.56
C GLN A 47 -21.52 7.19 3.88
N TYR A 48 -22.58 6.38 3.85
CA TYR A 48 -23.08 5.70 5.06
C TYR A 48 -22.03 4.80 5.69
N SER A 49 -21.22 4.11 4.87
CA SER A 49 -20.24 3.15 5.36
C SER A 49 -19.14 3.77 6.24
N LEU A 50 -18.94 5.06 6.20
CA LEU A 50 -17.93 5.75 7.02
C LEU A 50 -18.44 6.10 8.43
N TYR A 51 -19.74 6.32 8.62
CA TYR A 51 -20.28 6.80 9.91
C TYR A 51 -20.20 5.80 11.06
N PHE A 52 -20.02 4.52 10.80
CA PHE A 52 -19.78 3.56 11.88
C PHE A 52 -18.53 3.91 12.71
N PHE A 53 -17.47 4.41 12.07
CA PHE A 53 -16.23 4.78 12.75
C PHE A 53 -16.45 5.90 13.76
N ASP A 54 -17.36 6.83 13.49
CA ASP A 54 -17.73 7.92 14.40
C ASP A 54 -18.29 7.39 15.72
N ALA A 55 -19.00 6.28 15.70
CA ALA A 55 -19.52 5.67 16.91
C ALA A 55 -18.44 5.00 17.77
N ASN A 56 -17.30 4.67 17.17
CA ASN A 56 -16.25 3.87 17.80
C ASN A 56 -15.00 4.65 18.17
N TYR A 57 -14.91 5.96 17.92
CA TYR A 57 -13.81 6.78 18.45
C TYR A 57 -13.64 6.59 19.95
N CYS A 58 -12.40 6.49 20.41
CA CYS A 58 -12.04 6.35 21.81
C CYS A 58 -11.14 7.50 22.29
N GLY A 59 -11.10 7.74 23.58
CA GLY A 59 -10.25 8.75 24.21
C GLY A 59 -10.99 10.03 24.61
N LYS A 60 -10.21 11.00 25.10
CA LYS A 60 -10.77 12.28 25.63
C LYS A 60 -11.43 13.16 24.57
N ASN A 61 -11.03 12.99 23.30
CA ASN A 61 -11.53 13.78 22.18
C ASN A 61 -12.61 13.04 21.37
N ALA A 62 -13.06 11.87 21.81
CA ALA A 62 -14.01 11.05 21.07
C ALA A 62 -15.30 11.80 20.69
N GLY A 63 -15.82 12.66 21.58
CA GLY A 63 -16.99 13.47 21.29
C GLY A 63 -16.74 14.63 20.33
N GLU A 64 -15.50 15.13 20.24
CA GLU A 64 -15.12 16.19 19.30
C GLU A 64 -14.86 15.64 17.90
N LEU A 65 -14.31 14.42 17.82
CA LEU A 65 -14.02 13.73 16.56
C LEU A 65 -15.29 13.14 15.93
N SER A 66 -16.20 12.64 16.76
CA SER A 66 -17.40 11.96 16.32
C SER A 66 -18.44 12.89 15.71
N HIS A 67 -19.05 12.48 14.62
CA HIS A 67 -20.20 13.14 14.01
C HIS A 67 -21.54 12.68 14.61
N PHE A 68 -21.54 11.75 15.58
CA PHE A 68 -22.71 11.42 16.38
C PHE A 68 -22.80 12.31 17.62
N SER A 69 -23.88 13.07 17.76
CA SER A 69 -24.10 13.99 18.88
C SER A 69 -24.21 13.31 20.25
N TRP A 70 -24.27 12.00 20.29
CA TRP A 70 -24.39 11.21 21.52
C TRP A 70 -23.04 10.62 21.99
N ARG A 71 -21.96 10.85 21.26
CA ARG A 71 -20.62 10.49 21.69
C ARG A 71 -20.01 11.61 22.54
N ASP A 72 -19.20 11.22 23.51
CA ASP A 72 -18.45 12.10 24.38
C ASP A 72 -17.10 11.42 24.75
N ALA A 73 -16.30 12.07 25.57
CA ALA A 73 -15.05 11.52 26.06
C ALA A 73 -15.27 10.16 26.77
N CYS A 74 -14.39 9.22 26.49
CA CYS A 74 -14.34 7.90 27.12
C CYS A 74 -12.89 7.45 27.30
N HIS A 75 -12.62 6.50 28.21
CA HIS A 75 -11.29 5.88 28.40
C HIS A 75 -10.12 6.87 28.40
N SER A 76 -10.33 8.08 28.93
CA SER A 76 -9.36 9.18 28.91
C SER A 76 -8.14 8.93 29.83
N GLY A 77 -8.14 7.86 30.58
CA GLY A 77 -7.04 7.41 31.42
C GLY A 77 -6.15 6.33 30.81
N ASP A 78 -6.45 5.87 29.60
CA ASP A 78 -5.66 4.85 28.93
C ASP A 78 -4.22 5.29 28.68
N VAL A 79 -3.30 4.34 28.76
CA VAL A 79 -1.86 4.59 28.53
C VAL A 79 -1.59 5.08 27.11
N CYS A 80 -2.30 4.54 26.13
CA CYS A 80 -2.31 5.03 24.75
C CYS A 80 -3.67 5.63 24.47
N GLU A 81 -3.72 6.96 24.48
CA GLU A 81 -4.96 7.70 24.26
C GLU A 81 -5.38 7.66 22.78
N GLY A 82 -6.67 7.53 22.55
CA GLY A 82 -7.24 7.53 21.21
C GLY A 82 -7.51 6.13 20.66
N GLY A 83 -7.62 6.03 19.34
CA GLY A 83 -7.98 4.82 18.63
C GLY A 83 -9.48 4.58 18.58
N PHE A 84 -9.86 3.35 18.31
CA PHE A 84 -11.25 2.95 18.10
C PHE A 84 -11.61 1.74 18.94
N HIS A 85 -12.83 1.70 19.45
CA HIS A 85 -13.40 0.47 19.95
C HIS A 85 -13.59 -0.52 18.79
N ASP A 86 -13.27 -1.79 19.01
CA ASP A 86 -13.28 -2.81 17.96
C ASP A 86 -14.66 -3.07 17.36
N ALA A 87 -15.63 -3.31 18.21
CA ALA A 87 -16.96 -3.77 17.80
C ALA A 87 -18.08 -3.04 18.55
N GLY A 88 -19.02 -3.79 19.07
CA GLY A 88 -20.04 -3.28 20.00
C GLY A 88 -19.57 -3.23 21.45
N ASP A 89 -18.38 -3.69 21.72
CA ASP A 89 -17.63 -3.61 22.97
C ASP A 89 -16.75 -2.35 23.03
N HIS A 90 -15.82 -2.29 23.99
CA HIS A 90 -14.96 -1.13 24.18
C HIS A 90 -13.48 -1.48 24.25
N ILE A 91 -13.10 -2.64 23.74
CA ILE A 91 -11.72 -3.07 23.61
C ILE A 91 -11.08 -2.41 22.40
N LYS A 92 -9.83 -2.04 22.47
CA LYS A 92 -9.00 -1.60 21.35
C LYS A 92 -8.09 -2.75 20.94
N CYS A 93 -8.49 -3.44 19.88
CA CYS A 93 -7.82 -4.63 19.36
C CYS A 93 -6.88 -4.25 18.22
N GLY A 94 -5.59 -4.19 18.48
CA GLY A 94 -4.62 -3.73 17.49
C GLY A 94 -4.63 -4.51 16.19
N LEU A 95 -4.96 -5.81 16.21
CA LEU A 95 -5.02 -6.61 14.99
C LEU A 95 -6.14 -6.14 14.05
N THR A 96 -7.35 -5.95 14.56
CA THR A 96 -8.49 -5.46 13.76
C THR A 96 -8.38 -3.98 13.43
N GLU A 97 -7.83 -3.16 14.33
CA GLU A 97 -7.55 -1.74 14.05
C GLU A 97 -6.52 -1.60 12.91
N GLY A 98 -5.40 -2.35 12.97
CA GLY A 98 -4.37 -2.32 11.95
C GLY A 98 -4.87 -2.81 10.59
N PHE A 99 -5.64 -3.90 10.57
CA PHE A 99 -6.29 -4.41 9.37
C PHE A 99 -7.27 -3.38 8.78
N THR A 100 -8.10 -2.79 9.61
CA THR A 100 -9.08 -1.79 9.20
C THR A 100 -8.41 -0.55 8.62
N ALA A 101 -7.45 0.02 9.34
CA ALA A 101 -6.71 1.20 8.90
C ALA A 101 -5.94 0.95 7.60
N SER A 102 -5.25 -0.21 7.50
CA SER A 102 -4.49 -0.53 6.29
C SER A 102 -5.39 -0.85 5.09
N THR A 103 -6.60 -1.38 5.33
CA THR A 103 -7.59 -1.55 4.26
C THR A 103 -8.20 -0.20 3.85
N LEU A 104 -8.47 0.70 4.81
CA LEU A 104 -8.98 2.06 4.52
C LEU A 104 -7.96 2.85 3.68
N GLY A 105 -6.70 2.83 4.09
CA GLY A 105 -5.62 3.48 3.35
C GLY A 105 -5.46 2.92 1.94
N TRP A 106 -5.60 1.60 1.76
CA TRP A 106 -5.62 0.97 0.44
C TRP A 106 -6.82 1.45 -0.40
N MET A 107 -8.01 1.52 0.18
CA MET A 107 -9.19 1.98 -0.55
C MET A 107 -9.08 3.45 -0.96
N TYR A 108 -8.51 4.29 -0.10
CA TYR A 108 -8.26 5.68 -0.48
C TYR A 108 -7.18 5.78 -1.58
N TYR A 109 -6.11 5.02 -1.51
CA TYR A 109 -5.11 4.91 -2.58
C TYR A 109 -5.74 4.51 -3.93
N GLU A 110 -6.66 3.55 -3.91
CA GLU A 110 -7.32 3.08 -5.11
C GLU A 110 -8.40 4.04 -5.66
N TYR A 111 -9.14 4.70 -4.80
CA TYR A 111 -10.39 5.39 -5.15
C TYR A 111 -10.44 6.84 -4.68
N ALA A 112 -9.30 7.52 -4.48
CA ALA A 112 -9.23 8.89 -3.95
C ALA A 112 -10.15 9.87 -4.69
N ASP A 113 -10.15 9.83 -6.03
CA ASP A 113 -11.01 10.69 -6.85
C ASP A 113 -12.51 10.44 -6.62
N ASP A 114 -12.88 9.19 -6.30
CA ASP A 114 -14.28 8.83 -6.05
C ASP A 114 -14.72 9.25 -4.65
N PHE A 115 -13.83 9.20 -3.65
CA PHE A 115 -14.05 9.82 -2.33
C PHE A 115 -14.21 11.32 -2.44
N LYS A 116 -13.37 11.99 -3.21
CA LYS A 116 -13.50 13.45 -3.47
C LYS A 116 -14.81 13.79 -4.17
N LYS A 117 -15.22 13.05 -5.20
CA LYS A 117 -16.49 13.27 -5.91
C LYS A 117 -17.72 13.14 -5.01
N THR A 118 -17.66 12.27 -4.03
CA THR A 118 -18.72 12.09 -3.03
C THR A 118 -18.59 13.05 -1.84
N GLY A 119 -17.50 13.82 -1.75
CA GLY A 119 -17.20 14.70 -0.64
C GLY A 119 -16.85 13.98 0.66
N THR A 120 -16.54 12.66 0.58
CA THR A 120 -16.25 11.80 1.74
C THR A 120 -14.74 11.70 2.04
N ASP A 121 -13.90 12.35 1.27
CA ASP A 121 -12.45 12.36 1.45
C ASP A 121 -11.99 12.95 2.78
N ALA A 122 -12.60 14.04 3.24
CA ALA A 122 -12.34 14.63 4.55
C ALA A 122 -12.66 13.65 5.69
N HIS A 123 -13.79 12.95 5.60
CA HIS A 123 -14.20 11.94 6.57
C HIS A 123 -13.18 10.77 6.65
N VAL A 124 -12.76 10.26 5.48
CA VAL A 124 -11.71 9.22 5.41
C VAL A 124 -10.40 9.71 6.02
N LYS A 125 -10.04 10.97 5.76
CA LYS A 125 -8.80 11.54 6.30
C LYS A 125 -8.86 11.62 7.83
N ASP A 126 -9.94 12.10 8.41
CA ASP A 126 -10.10 12.21 9.87
C ASP A 126 -10.02 10.83 10.55
N ILE A 127 -10.66 9.80 9.96
CA ILE A 127 -10.57 8.42 10.44
C ILE A 127 -9.12 7.91 10.35
N SER A 128 -8.44 8.17 9.22
CA SER A 128 -7.06 7.73 8.99
C SER A 128 -6.07 8.42 9.92
N ASP A 129 -6.25 9.72 10.16
CA ASP A 129 -5.41 10.51 11.07
C ASP A 129 -5.51 9.99 12.50
N GLU A 130 -6.70 9.60 12.95
CA GLU A 130 -6.89 9.04 14.29
C GLU A 130 -6.23 7.66 14.44
N PHE A 131 -6.39 6.76 13.47
CA PHE A 131 -5.65 5.50 13.47
C PHE A 131 -4.14 5.75 13.50
N ALA A 132 -3.62 6.61 12.64
CA ALA A 132 -2.20 6.92 12.56
C ALA A 132 -1.68 7.50 13.89
N ARG A 133 -2.44 8.43 14.50
CA ARG A 133 -2.13 9.02 15.81
C ARG A 133 -2.07 7.94 16.90
N PHE A 134 -3.06 7.05 16.94
CA PHE A 134 -3.10 5.96 17.91
C PHE A 134 -1.95 4.97 17.73
N PHE A 135 -1.62 4.61 16.49
CA PHE A 135 -0.52 3.69 16.19
C PHE A 135 0.85 4.25 16.60
N ARG A 136 1.05 5.57 16.42
CA ARG A 136 2.25 6.24 16.95
C ARG A 136 2.27 6.24 18.47
N ASN A 137 1.15 6.54 19.11
CA ASN A 137 1.03 6.53 20.58
C ASN A 137 1.27 5.13 21.17
N SER A 138 0.92 4.08 20.46
CA SER A 138 1.13 2.68 20.84
C SER A 138 2.58 2.22 20.66
N THR A 139 3.44 3.02 20.02
CA THR A 139 4.79 2.63 19.63
C THR A 139 5.85 3.51 20.28
N THR A 140 6.72 2.94 21.12
CA THR A 140 7.85 3.65 21.71
C THR A 140 9.11 3.41 20.89
N LEU A 141 9.71 4.50 20.39
CA LEU A 141 10.99 4.46 19.66
C LEU A 141 12.15 4.91 20.56
N ASP A 142 13.33 4.32 20.36
CA ASP A 142 14.59 4.83 20.94
C ASP A 142 15.14 6.02 20.14
N GLY A 143 16.26 6.60 20.62
CA GLY A 143 16.93 7.71 19.93
C GLY A 143 17.50 7.37 18.53
N SER A 144 17.53 6.09 18.16
CA SER A 144 17.93 5.61 16.83
C SER A 144 16.74 5.22 15.94
N GLY A 145 15.52 5.39 16.43
CA GLY A 145 14.30 5.06 15.71
C GLY A 145 13.86 3.59 15.79
N ASN A 146 14.47 2.77 16.67
CA ASN A 146 14.03 1.39 16.83
C ASN A 146 12.88 1.28 17.83
N VAL A 147 11.94 0.37 17.58
CA VAL A 147 10.86 0.06 18.52
C VAL A 147 11.43 -0.62 19.78
N THR A 148 11.16 -0.04 20.92
CA THR A 148 11.57 -0.55 22.25
C THR A 148 10.42 -1.11 23.05
N ASN A 149 9.20 -0.65 22.80
CA ASN A 149 7.96 -1.20 23.34
C ASN A 149 6.82 -0.94 22.35
N PHE A 150 5.91 -1.88 22.27
CA PHE A 150 4.76 -1.86 21.36
C PHE A 150 3.51 -2.34 22.10
N VAL A 151 2.50 -1.47 22.21
CA VAL A 151 1.19 -1.79 22.76
C VAL A 151 0.34 -2.35 21.63
N TYR A 152 -0.20 -3.55 21.81
CA TYR A 152 -0.92 -4.26 20.77
C TYR A 152 -2.41 -4.49 21.09
N GLU A 153 -2.83 -4.32 22.36
CA GLU A 153 -4.22 -4.41 22.78
C GLU A 153 -4.46 -3.61 24.07
N ILE A 154 -5.60 -2.97 24.19
CA ILE A 154 -6.04 -2.27 25.40
C ILE A 154 -7.49 -2.69 25.68
N GLY A 155 -7.70 -3.28 26.86
CA GLY A 155 -8.95 -3.88 27.29
C GLY A 155 -8.76 -5.34 27.69
N ASP A 156 -9.72 -5.91 28.41
CA ASP A 156 -9.78 -7.30 28.82
C ASP A 156 -11.15 -7.86 28.52
N ASP A 157 -11.19 -8.89 27.67
CA ASP A 157 -12.42 -9.56 27.24
C ASP A 157 -13.35 -9.91 28.41
N GLY A 158 -12.80 -10.55 29.43
CA GLY A 158 -13.60 -11.04 30.55
C GLY A 158 -14.20 -9.91 31.38
N ARG A 159 -13.48 -8.80 31.51
CA ARG A 159 -13.93 -7.61 32.23
C ARG A 159 -14.89 -6.78 31.38
N ASP A 160 -14.53 -6.50 30.14
CA ASP A 160 -15.34 -5.73 29.24
C ASP A 160 -16.69 -6.39 28.96
N HIS A 161 -16.69 -7.67 28.59
CA HIS A 161 -17.90 -8.42 28.27
C HIS A 161 -18.78 -8.74 29.48
N ALA A 162 -18.31 -8.50 30.72
CA ALA A 162 -19.13 -8.67 31.91
C ALA A 162 -20.18 -7.57 32.13
N ILE A 163 -20.02 -6.42 31.41
CA ILE A 163 -20.86 -5.23 31.61
C ILE A 163 -21.43 -4.74 30.28
N TRP A 164 -22.68 -4.30 30.28
CA TRP A 164 -23.33 -3.68 29.14
C TRP A 164 -23.63 -2.22 29.44
N GLN A 165 -22.73 -1.34 29.06
CA GLN A 165 -22.82 0.10 29.26
C GLN A 165 -22.30 0.87 28.06
N ASN A 166 -22.60 2.15 27.96
CA ASN A 166 -21.99 3.08 27.03
C ASN A 166 -20.50 3.26 27.37
N ALA A 167 -19.69 3.51 26.36
CA ALA A 167 -18.27 3.81 26.51
C ALA A 167 -17.99 4.96 27.48
N GLU A 168 -18.82 6.00 27.45
CA GLU A 168 -18.70 7.20 28.29
C GLU A 168 -18.96 6.95 29.78
N LYS A 169 -19.58 5.81 30.12
CA LYS A 169 -19.90 5.43 31.50
C LYS A 169 -19.12 4.23 31.98
N MET A 170 -18.58 3.47 31.09
CA MET A 170 -17.79 2.31 31.45
C MET A 170 -16.49 2.79 32.10
N TRP A 171 -16.19 2.24 33.27
CA TRP A 171 -14.97 2.51 34.04
C TRP A 171 -14.78 3.99 34.50
N ASP A 172 -15.81 4.84 34.49
CA ASP A 172 -15.72 6.24 34.92
C ASP A 172 -14.49 6.97 34.34
N HIS A 173 -14.17 6.78 33.05
CA HIS A 173 -12.98 7.30 32.38
C HIS A 173 -11.64 6.81 32.97
N GLY A 174 -11.62 5.67 33.65
CA GLY A 174 -10.40 5.01 34.12
C GLY A 174 -9.57 4.47 32.96
N SER A 175 -8.42 3.91 33.28
CA SER A 175 -7.58 3.20 32.34
C SER A 175 -7.95 1.72 32.25
N ASP A 176 -7.93 1.18 31.04
CA ASP A 176 -8.05 -0.24 30.81
C ASP A 176 -6.70 -0.96 30.92
N GLU A 177 -6.77 -2.28 31.00
CA GLU A 177 -5.59 -3.13 31.00
C GLU A 177 -4.86 -3.00 29.67
N THR A 178 -3.54 -2.83 29.73
CA THR A 178 -2.73 -2.57 28.54
C THR A 178 -1.76 -3.72 28.31
N TYR A 179 -1.80 -4.31 27.12
CA TYR A 179 -0.93 -5.39 26.73
C TYR A 179 0.13 -4.88 25.76
N SER A 180 1.40 -5.10 26.11
CA SER A 180 2.53 -4.60 25.33
C SER A 180 3.65 -5.63 25.22
N THR A 181 4.52 -5.44 24.25
CA THR A 181 5.64 -6.36 23.99
C THR A 181 6.87 -5.62 23.52
N THR A 182 8.04 -6.25 23.73
CA THR A 182 9.34 -5.80 23.20
C THR A 182 9.85 -6.69 22.07
N ASN A 183 9.17 -7.80 21.75
CA ASN A 183 9.65 -8.76 20.76
C ASN A 183 8.54 -9.71 20.20
N GLY A 184 7.27 -9.34 20.30
CA GLY A 184 6.12 -10.12 19.82
C GLY A 184 5.15 -9.26 19.03
N ALA A 185 3.92 -9.74 18.83
CA ALA A 185 2.85 -9.07 18.08
C ALA A 185 3.31 -8.53 16.72
N SER A 186 4.09 -9.34 15.99
CA SER A 186 4.65 -8.96 14.69
C SER A 186 3.57 -8.85 13.61
N ASP A 187 2.48 -9.58 13.73
CA ASP A 187 1.24 -9.46 12.98
C ASP A 187 0.66 -8.04 13.11
N VAL A 188 0.34 -7.62 14.32
CA VAL A 188 -0.20 -6.28 14.61
C VAL A 188 0.78 -5.17 14.17
N ALA A 189 2.07 -5.32 14.52
CA ALA A 189 3.08 -4.33 14.16
C ALA A 189 3.22 -4.14 12.64
N ALA A 190 3.10 -5.22 11.86
CA ALA A 190 3.14 -5.16 10.41
C ALA A 190 1.87 -4.52 9.83
N GLN A 191 0.69 -4.80 10.38
CA GLN A 191 -0.55 -4.13 9.97
C GLN A 191 -0.49 -2.61 10.22
N TYR A 192 0.04 -2.19 11.38
CA TYR A 192 0.27 -0.76 11.68
C TYR A 192 1.29 -0.14 10.72
N ALA A 193 2.36 -0.88 10.40
CA ALA A 193 3.35 -0.42 9.43
C ALA A 193 2.74 -0.19 8.05
N ALA A 194 1.86 -1.08 7.60
CA ALA A 194 1.15 -0.93 6.34
C ALA A 194 0.27 0.32 6.33
N ALA A 195 -0.55 0.51 7.38
CA ALA A 195 -1.43 1.67 7.50
C ALA A 195 -0.67 3.00 7.54
N LEU A 196 0.43 3.06 8.28
CA LEU A 196 1.26 4.26 8.38
C LEU A 196 2.04 4.56 7.08
N ALA A 197 2.48 3.52 6.34
CA ALA A 197 3.06 3.70 5.02
C ALA A 197 2.03 4.26 4.02
N GLN A 198 0.79 3.80 4.10
CA GLN A 198 -0.32 4.32 3.29
C GLN A 198 -0.70 5.75 3.70
N SER A 199 -0.64 6.10 4.98
CA SER A 199 -0.83 7.49 5.44
C SER A 199 0.20 8.43 4.81
N TYR A 200 1.46 8.00 4.71
CA TYR A 200 2.48 8.75 3.98
C TYR A 200 2.14 8.87 2.49
N ILE A 201 1.79 7.77 1.82
CA ILE A 201 1.45 7.77 0.39
C ILE A 201 0.24 8.68 0.11
N ASN A 202 -0.80 8.59 0.93
CA ASN A 202 -2.08 9.24 0.70
C ASN A 202 -2.11 10.71 1.17
N PHE A 203 -1.36 11.03 2.23
CA PHE A 203 -1.48 12.32 2.93
C PHE A 203 -0.14 13.01 3.23
N GLY A 204 0.99 12.41 2.84
CA GLY A 204 2.32 13.03 2.91
C GLY A 204 2.97 13.07 4.30
N SER A 205 2.52 12.24 5.26
CA SER A 205 3.04 12.27 6.63
C SER A 205 4.39 11.56 6.76
N GLU A 206 5.48 12.30 6.72
CA GLU A 206 6.85 11.81 6.95
C GLU A 206 7.03 11.15 8.33
N GLU A 207 6.31 11.63 9.34
CA GLU A 207 6.34 11.03 10.66
C GLU A 207 5.77 9.61 10.62
N ASP A 208 4.66 9.41 9.91
CA ASP A 208 4.04 8.10 9.76
C ASP A 208 4.95 7.13 9.01
N LEU A 209 5.62 7.58 7.95
CA LEU A 209 6.61 6.76 7.25
C LEU A 209 7.75 6.32 8.18
N ARG A 210 8.24 7.20 9.03
CA ARG A 210 9.28 6.86 10.02
C ARG A 210 8.83 5.76 10.97
N TYR A 211 7.60 5.85 11.49
CA TYR A 211 7.02 4.81 12.34
C TYR A 211 6.71 3.52 11.56
N ALA A 212 6.25 3.63 10.31
CA ALA A 212 6.00 2.48 9.44
C ALA A 212 7.27 1.63 9.25
N VAL A 213 8.39 2.27 8.92
CA VAL A 213 9.69 1.60 8.77
C VAL A 213 10.12 0.93 10.08
N ALA A 214 10.00 1.64 11.21
CA ALA A 214 10.40 1.11 12.52
C ALA A 214 9.56 -0.13 12.92
N LEU A 215 8.25 -0.07 12.73
CA LEU A 215 7.33 -1.17 13.03
C LEU A 215 7.54 -2.37 12.09
N TYR A 216 7.77 -2.12 10.82
CA TYR A 216 8.13 -3.18 9.87
C TYR A 216 9.42 -3.88 10.27
N ASP A 217 10.48 -3.13 10.57
CA ASP A 217 11.75 -3.70 10.98
C ASP A 217 11.61 -4.50 12.28
N PHE A 218 10.81 -4.01 13.21
CA PHE A 218 10.46 -4.74 14.43
C PHE A 218 9.73 -6.05 14.12
N ALA A 219 8.70 -6.02 13.28
CA ALA A 219 7.93 -7.20 12.88
C ALA A 219 8.80 -8.21 12.13
N ALA A 220 9.53 -7.77 11.11
CA ALA A 220 10.38 -8.61 10.27
C ALA A 220 11.53 -9.28 11.05
N LYS A 221 12.07 -8.58 12.07
CA LYS A 221 13.13 -9.11 12.95
C LYS A 221 12.59 -10.18 13.90
N ASN A 222 11.44 -9.96 14.50
CA ASN A 222 10.92 -10.80 15.57
C ASN A 222 10.12 -11.99 15.03
N ARG A 223 9.26 -11.79 14.02
CA ARG A 223 8.41 -12.79 13.35
C ARG A 223 7.66 -13.68 14.36
N ARG A 224 7.00 -13.05 15.31
CA ARG A 224 6.30 -13.70 16.41
C ARG A 224 4.91 -13.12 16.56
N MET A 225 3.89 -13.97 16.47
CA MET A 225 2.57 -13.63 17.00
C MET A 225 2.65 -13.51 18.52
N THR A 226 1.80 -12.69 19.10
CA THR A 226 1.63 -12.72 20.55
C THR A 226 0.80 -13.94 20.97
N THR A 227 1.09 -14.47 22.14
CA THR A 227 0.33 -15.56 22.76
C THR A 227 -0.30 -15.13 24.08
N GLU A 228 -0.06 -13.89 24.47
CA GLU A 228 -0.59 -13.31 25.71
C GLU A 228 -1.75 -12.39 25.32
N GLN A 229 -2.83 -12.52 25.98
CA GLN A 229 -4.06 -11.74 25.87
C GLN A 229 -4.27 -11.09 24.48
N MET A 230 -5.02 -11.76 23.65
CA MET A 230 -5.51 -11.27 22.39
C MET A 230 -6.95 -11.67 22.23
N THR A 231 -7.81 -10.70 22.00
CA THR A 231 -9.22 -10.95 21.66
C THR A 231 -9.31 -11.70 20.32
N TYR A 232 -8.44 -11.33 19.39
CA TYR A 232 -8.31 -11.97 18.08
C TYR A 232 -6.95 -12.60 17.90
N SER A 233 -6.88 -13.65 17.09
CA SER A 233 -5.62 -14.29 16.72
C SER A 233 -5.46 -14.35 15.21
N ASP A 234 -4.24 -14.13 14.77
CA ASP A 234 -3.84 -14.37 13.39
C ASP A 234 -3.44 -15.83 13.15
N LYS A 235 -3.27 -16.19 11.90
CA LYS A 235 -2.79 -17.52 11.46
C LYS A 235 -1.29 -17.52 11.15
N SER A 236 -0.74 -16.37 10.76
CA SER A 236 0.62 -16.21 10.29
C SER A 236 1.05 -14.76 10.43
N VAL A 237 2.32 -14.50 10.63
CA VAL A 237 2.93 -13.16 10.56
C VAL A 237 3.50 -12.87 9.17
N GLU A 238 3.53 -13.87 8.30
CA GLU A 238 4.24 -13.79 7.03
C GLU A 238 3.47 -12.93 6.01
N ASP A 239 2.18 -13.04 6.01
CA ASP A 239 1.30 -12.26 5.15
C ASP A 239 1.21 -10.79 5.57
N ASP A 240 1.20 -10.50 6.89
CA ASP A 240 1.25 -9.13 7.38
C ASP A 240 2.54 -8.45 7.01
N ILE A 241 3.67 -9.15 7.15
CA ILE A 241 4.98 -8.65 6.73
C ILE A 241 5.01 -8.44 5.22
N ALA A 242 4.45 -9.36 4.42
CA ALA A 242 4.37 -9.20 2.98
C ALA A 242 3.46 -8.03 2.59
N TRP A 243 2.35 -7.85 3.29
CA TRP A 243 1.43 -6.72 3.11
C TRP A 243 2.12 -5.38 3.39
N ALA A 244 2.73 -5.24 4.56
CA ALA A 244 3.48 -4.03 4.93
C ALA A 244 4.65 -3.75 3.98
N ALA A 245 5.37 -4.79 3.55
CA ALA A 245 6.46 -4.65 2.60
C ALA A 245 6.01 -4.11 1.25
N GLY A 246 4.85 -4.55 0.74
CA GLY A 246 4.28 -4.01 -0.50
C GLY A 246 4.04 -2.49 -0.40
N TRP A 247 3.45 -2.03 0.68
CA TRP A 247 3.19 -0.61 0.92
C TRP A 247 4.45 0.21 1.16
N LEU A 248 5.42 -0.33 1.90
CA LEU A 248 6.70 0.33 2.08
C LEU A 248 7.51 0.42 0.78
N TYR A 249 7.38 -0.55 -0.13
CA TYR A 249 7.97 -0.41 -1.46
C TYR A 249 7.34 0.75 -2.23
N LEU A 250 6.01 0.86 -2.24
CA LEU A 250 5.32 1.99 -2.89
C LEU A 250 5.68 3.34 -2.26
N ALA A 251 5.91 3.38 -0.93
CA ALA A 251 6.28 4.60 -0.22
C ALA A 251 7.74 5.02 -0.45
N THR A 252 8.68 4.05 -0.58
CA THR A 252 10.12 4.33 -0.52
C THR A 252 10.90 3.95 -1.77
N ASN A 253 10.31 3.13 -2.63
CA ASN A 253 10.96 2.49 -3.78
C ASN A 253 12.22 1.65 -3.40
N GLU A 254 12.35 1.23 -2.13
CA GLU A 254 13.48 0.40 -1.71
C GLU A 254 13.28 -1.07 -2.08
N GLN A 255 14.18 -1.63 -2.89
CA GLN A 255 14.10 -2.99 -3.44
C GLN A 255 13.93 -4.09 -2.38
N LYS A 256 14.50 -3.90 -1.19
CA LYS A 256 14.37 -4.87 -0.07
C LYS A 256 12.90 -5.19 0.28
N TYR A 257 12.01 -4.19 0.16
CA TYR A 257 10.61 -4.35 0.46
C TYR A 257 9.87 -5.12 -0.65
N LEU A 258 10.21 -4.88 -1.91
CA LEU A 258 9.63 -5.67 -3.01
C LEU A 258 10.08 -7.14 -2.93
N GLU A 259 11.32 -7.41 -2.56
CA GLU A 259 11.81 -8.78 -2.35
C GLU A 259 11.07 -9.47 -1.21
N ALA A 260 10.84 -8.78 -0.10
CA ALA A 260 10.08 -9.32 1.03
C ALA A 260 8.62 -9.60 0.65
N ASN A 261 7.93 -8.65 0.01
CA ASN A 261 6.58 -8.82 -0.48
C ASN A 261 6.48 -10.00 -1.47
N SER A 262 7.37 -10.07 -2.46
CA SER A 262 7.36 -11.11 -3.50
C SER A 262 7.71 -12.50 -2.96
N LYS A 263 8.60 -12.58 -1.98
CA LYS A 263 8.99 -13.84 -1.35
C LYS A 263 7.84 -14.48 -0.60
N ASP A 264 7.17 -13.68 0.19
CA ASP A 264 6.13 -14.17 1.09
C ASP A 264 4.80 -14.41 0.34
N THR A 265 4.51 -13.68 -0.73
CA THR A 265 3.35 -13.93 -1.61
C THR A 265 3.50 -15.16 -2.51
N SER A 266 4.64 -15.81 -2.56
CA SER A 266 4.84 -17.06 -3.28
C SER A 266 4.25 -18.29 -2.57
N GLY A 267 3.71 -18.14 -1.38
CA GLY A 267 3.07 -19.19 -0.60
C GLY A 267 1.92 -19.85 -1.37
N THR A 268 1.90 -21.20 -1.40
CA THR A 268 0.99 -21.99 -2.23
C THR A 268 -0.12 -22.68 -1.43
N ASN A 269 -0.33 -22.30 -0.17
CA ASN A 269 -1.34 -22.91 0.66
C ASN A 269 -2.71 -22.26 0.38
N ASP A 270 -3.68 -23.04 -0.06
CA ASP A 270 -5.03 -22.58 -0.43
C ASP A 270 -5.73 -21.79 0.69
N TRP A 271 -5.40 -22.06 1.94
CA TRP A 271 -6.00 -21.41 3.10
C TRP A 271 -5.46 -20.01 3.40
N VAL A 272 -4.33 -19.59 2.82
CA VAL A 272 -3.73 -18.26 2.98
C VAL A 272 -4.18 -17.25 1.90
N ASN A 273 -5.12 -17.60 1.05
CA ASN A 273 -5.60 -16.73 -0.01
C ASN A 273 -6.83 -15.88 0.39
N ASP A 274 -7.26 -15.93 1.63
CA ASP A 274 -8.34 -15.11 2.15
C ASP A 274 -7.86 -13.66 2.41
N TYR A 275 -8.83 -12.75 2.59
CA TYR A 275 -8.57 -11.38 3.02
C TYR A 275 -9.49 -11.00 4.18
N TYR A 276 -8.93 -10.91 5.38
CA TYR A 276 -9.57 -10.49 6.62
C TYR A 276 -8.47 -10.27 7.67
N TYR A 277 -8.78 -9.82 8.89
CA TYR A 277 -7.77 -9.52 9.91
C TYR A 277 -6.79 -10.66 10.22
N GLY A 278 -7.22 -11.90 10.13
CA GLY A 278 -6.38 -13.09 10.38
C GLY A 278 -5.86 -13.75 9.12
N GLY A 279 -5.65 -12.98 8.07
CA GLY A 279 -5.03 -13.42 6.83
C GLY A 279 -5.17 -12.40 5.70
N VAL A 280 -4.06 -11.74 5.32
CA VAL A 280 -4.02 -10.66 4.32
C VAL A 280 -3.30 -11.06 3.04
N TRP A 281 -3.07 -12.35 2.81
CA TRP A 281 -2.35 -12.85 1.62
C TRP A 281 -2.91 -12.35 0.31
N LEU A 282 -4.24 -12.31 0.16
CA LEU A 282 -4.85 -11.84 -1.08
C LEU A 282 -4.56 -10.36 -1.33
N GLY A 283 -4.62 -9.53 -0.27
CA GLY A 283 -4.23 -8.12 -0.36
C GLY A 283 -2.77 -7.95 -0.76
N ALA A 284 -1.85 -8.65 -0.07
CA ALA A 284 -0.43 -8.63 -0.39
C ALA A 284 -0.14 -9.09 -1.83
N ALA A 285 -0.87 -10.09 -2.33
CA ALA A 285 -0.76 -10.57 -3.70
C ALA A 285 -1.29 -9.57 -4.73
N LEU A 286 -2.35 -8.82 -4.41
CA LEU A 286 -2.90 -7.79 -5.29
C LEU A 286 -1.94 -6.60 -5.41
N ILE A 287 -1.38 -6.12 -4.31
CA ILE A 287 -0.34 -5.07 -4.33
C ILE A 287 0.91 -5.56 -5.07
N ASN A 288 1.35 -6.81 -4.85
CA ASN A 288 2.44 -7.39 -5.64
C ASN A 288 2.11 -7.40 -7.14
N ALA A 289 0.86 -7.72 -7.50
CA ALA A 289 0.41 -7.73 -8.88
C ALA A 289 0.42 -6.33 -9.51
N GLU A 290 0.05 -5.30 -8.76
CA GLU A 290 0.15 -3.91 -9.23
C GLU A 290 1.59 -3.51 -9.52
N ILE A 291 2.50 -3.82 -8.61
CA ILE A 291 3.93 -3.49 -8.72
C ILE A 291 4.61 -4.29 -9.85
N THR A 292 4.33 -5.60 -9.95
CA THR A 292 5.08 -6.52 -10.83
C THR A 292 4.37 -6.88 -12.12
N GLY A 293 3.08 -6.57 -12.24
CA GLY A 293 2.22 -7.00 -13.35
C GLY A 293 1.78 -8.47 -13.30
N LYS A 294 1.99 -9.19 -12.20
CA LYS A 294 1.70 -10.63 -12.07
C LYS A 294 0.31 -10.87 -11.48
N TRP A 295 -0.74 -10.67 -12.26
CA TRP A 295 -2.13 -10.75 -11.83
C TRP A 295 -2.73 -12.15 -11.78
N ASP A 296 -2.14 -13.15 -12.41
CA ASP A 296 -2.75 -14.48 -12.59
C ASP A 296 -3.15 -15.15 -11.27
N ALA A 297 -2.29 -15.13 -10.27
CA ALA A 297 -2.55 -15.84 -9.00
C ALA A 297 -3.73 -15.24 -8.22
N PRO A 298 -3.75 -13.95 -7.86
CA PRO A 298 -4.88 -13.37 -7.14
C PRO A 298 -6.17 -13.39 -7.96
N VAL A 299 -6.11 -13.13 -9.26
CA VAL A 299 -7.29 -13.17 -10.14
C VAL A 299 -7.89 -14.56 -10.22
N ASN A 300 -7.07 -15.62 -10.37
CA ASN A 300 -7.57 -16.99 -10.42
C ASN A 300 -8.21 -17.41 -9.09
N TYR A 301 -7.69 -16.95 -7.96
CA TYR A 301 -8.30 -17.20 -6.66
C TYR A 301 -9.68 -16.51 -6.57
N ILE A 302 -9.75 -15.20 -6.82
CA ILE A 302 -11.01 -14.44 -6.82
C ILE A 302 -12.01 -15.10 -7.77
N LYS A 303 -11.59 -15.43 -8.99
CA LYS A 303 -12.42 -16.11 -9.97
C LYS A 303 -12.98 -17.44 -9.43
N SER A 304 -12.18 -18.20 -8.71
CA SER A 304 -12.62 -19.48 -8.13
C SER A 304 -13.74 -19.28 -7.08
N VAL A 305 -13.68 -18.19 -6.31
CA VAL A 305 -14.73 -17.81 -5.35
C VAL A 305 -15.99 -17.33 -6.08
N VAL A 306 -15.83 -16.47 -7.07
CA VAL A 306 -16.92 -15.93 -7.90
C VAL A 306 -17.68 -17.05 -8.62
N ASP A 307 -16.96 -17.97 -9.26
CA ASP A 307 -17.57 -19.09 -10.00
C ASP A 307 -18.39 -20.02 -9.07
N LYS A 308 -17.85 -20.33 -7.89
CA LYS A 308 -18.55 -21.16 -6.88
C LYS A 308 -19.79 -20.49 -6.32
N ASN A 309 -19.80 -19.15 -6.24
CA ASN A 309 -20.87 -18.36 -5.60
C ASN A 309 -21.61 -17.45 -6.59
N SER A 310 -21.68 -17.84 -7.85
CA SER A 310 -22.30 -17.03 -8.91
C SER A 310 -23.80 -16.80 -8.70
N ASN A 311 -24.49 -17.69 -7.97
CA ASN A 311 -25.94 -17.63 -7.75
C ASN A 311 -26.36 -17.72 -6.28
N GLN A 312 -25.45 -17.46 -5.36
CA GLN A 312 -25.72 -17.49 -3.93
C GLN A 312 -24.90 -16.44 -3.21
N PHE A 313 -25.31 -16.07 -2.01
CA PHE A 313 -24.54 -15.23 -1.13
C PHE A 313 -23.22 -15.91 -0.76
N TYR A 314 -22.10 -15.22 -0.92
CA TYR A 314 -20.81 -15.77 -0.54
C TYR A 314 -20.67 -15.80 0.97
N ILE A 315 -20.43 -16.96 1.53
CA ILE A 315 -20.22 -17.20 2.95
C ILE A 315 -18.92 -17.99 3.11
N MET A 316 -17.91 -17.37 3.68
CA MET A 316 -16.68 -18.04 4.09
C MET A 316 -16.82 -18.62 5.51
N ASN A 317 -17.38 -17.82 6.41
CA ASN A 317 -17.65 -18.19 7.81
C ASN A 317 -19.09 -17.79 8.15
N SER A 318 -19.73 -18.56 9.01
CA SER A 318 -21.10 -18.28 9.48
C SER A 318 -21.14 -17.14 10.51
N TRP A 319 -20.06 -16.87 11.22
CA TRP A 319 -19.93 -15.70 12.08
C TRP A 319 -19.39 -14.52 11.23
N GLY A 320 -20.15 -13.44 11.17
CA GLY A 320 -19.78 -12.29 10.35
C GLY A 320 -19.72 -12.61 8.85
N SER A 321 -20.73 -13.31 8.31
CA SER A 321 -20.72 -13.71 6.90
C SER A 321 -20.67 -12.53 5.93
N ALA A 322 -21.30 -11.41 6.29
CA ALA A 322 -21.26 -10.18 5.50
C ALA A 322 -19.84 -9.55 5.47
N ARG A 323 -19.06 -9.64 6.56
CA ARG A 323 -17.66 -9.23 6.61
C ARG A 323 -16.85 -9.86 5.49
N HIS A 324 -16.80 -11.19 5.46
CA HIS A 324 -16.02 -11.90 4.45
C HIS A 324 -16.55 -11.67 3.03
N ASN A 325 -17.87 -11.48 2.91
CA ASN A 325 -18.51 -11.17 1.63
C ASN A 325 -18.03 -9.83 1.08
N THR A 326 -18.08 -8.77 1.88
CA THR A 326 -17.68 -7.42 1.48
C THR A 326 -16.18 -7.30 1.28
N LEU A 327 -15.36 -7.95 2.10
CA LEU A 327 -13.90 -7.98 1.91
C LEU A 327 -13.50 -8.70 0.62
N MET A 328 -14.19 -9.78 0.25
CA MET A 328 -13.97 -10.43 -1.05
C MET A 328 -14.42 -9.53 -2.21
N GLN A 329 -15.54 -8.79 -2.07
CA GLN A 329 -15.94 -7.79 -3.04
C GLN A 329 -14.87 -6.69 -3.18
N THR A 330 -14.29 -6.23 -2.09
CA THR A 330 -13.19 -5.26 -2.07
C THR A 330 -12.02 -5.73 -2.94
N CYS A 331 -11.51 -6.92 -2.70
CA CYS A 331 -10.43 -7.51 -3.51
C CYS A 331 -10.82 -7.70 -4.99
N ALA A 332 -12.05 -8.12 -5.24
CA ALA A 332 -12.58 -8.31 -6.59
C ALA A 332 -12.73 -6.97 -7.34
N MET A 333 -13.13 -5.90 -6.65
CA MET A 333 -13.25 -4.58 -7.24
C MET A 333 -11.89 -3.94 -7.54
N VAL A 334 -10.87 -4.17 -6.71
CA VAL A 334 -9.49 -3.76 -7.04
C VAL A 334 -9.01 -4.47 -8.31
N ALA A 335 -9.17 -5.79 -8.41
CA ALA A 335 -8.82 -6.50 -9.64
C ALA A 335 -9.62 -6.00 -10.87
N THR A 336 -10.88 -5.60 -10.68
CA THR A 336 -11.74 -5.01 -11.71
C THR A 336 -11.28 -3.61 -12.13
N LYS A 337 -10.88 -2.77 -11.18
CA LYS A 337 -10.31 -1.44 -11.47
C LYS A 337 -9.11 -1.55 -12.41
N HIS A 338 -8.25 -2.51 -12.16
CA HIS A 338 -7.07 -2.80 -12.97
C HIS A 338 -7.33 -3.80 -14.10
N LYS A 339 -8.54 -3.87 -14.64
CA LYS A 339 -8.94 -4.88 -15.65
C LYS A 339 -8.14 -4.86 -16.96
N ASP A 340 -7.53 -3.74 -17.28
CA ASP A 340 -6.59 -3.61 -18.41
C ASP A 340 -5.32 -4.44 -18.22
N LYS A 341 -4.92 -4.69 -16.97
CA LYS A 341 -3.75 -5.50 -16.58
C LYS A 341 -4.15 -6.87 -16.06
N SER A 342 -5.17 -6.93 -15.22
CA SER A 342 -5.67 -8.16 -14.59
C SER A 342 -6.41 -9.07 -15.58
N GLY A 343 -7.00 -8.49 -16.63
CA GLY A 343 -7.86 -9.21 -17.59
C GLY A 343 -9.20 -9.66 -16.99
N ALA A 344 -9.58 -9.18 -15.80
CA ALA A 344 -10.76 -9.63 -15.07
C ALA A 344 -11.72 -8.47 -14.76
N ASP A 345 -13.01 -8.76 -14.82
CA ASP A 345 -14.09 -7.86 -14.41
C ASP A 345 -15.09 -8.66 -13.56
N PHE A 346 -15.17 -8.32 -12.27
CA PHE A 346 -16.03 -8.98 -11.29
C PHE A 346 -17.19 -8.08 -10.83
N SER A 347 -17.38 -6.94 -11.47
CA SER A 347 -18.33 -5.91 -11.03
C SER A 347 -19.77 -6.42 -10.94
N ASP A 348 -20.21 -7.25 -11.89
CA ASP A 348 -21.56 -7.83 -11.87
C ASP A 348 -21.77 -8.80 -10.69
N TRP A 349 -20.74 -9.56 -10.34
CA TRP A 349 -20.80 -10.43 -9.16
C TRP A 349 -20.85 -9.60 -7.87
N CYS A 350 -19.98 -8.59 -7.74
CA CYS A 350 -19.96 -7.69 -6.57
C CYS A 350 -21.30 -6.96 -6.41
N ARG A 351 -21.86 -6.43 -7.49
CA ARG A 351 -23.18 -5.81 -7.48
C ARG A 351 -24.26 -6.78 -6.97
N LYS A 352 -24.24 -8.03 -7.42
CA LYS A 352 -25.19 -9.05 -6.97
C LYS A 352 -25.01 -9.38 -5.48
N GLN A 353 -23.76 -9.49 -5.00
CA GLN A 353 -23.48 -9.72 -3.59
C GLN A 353 -23.95 -8.53 -2.74
N MET A 354 -23.69 -7.30 -3.19
CA MET A 354 -24.16 -6.09 -2.51
C MET A 354 -25.68 -6.02 -2.48
N ASN A 355 -26.36 -6.40 -3.54
CA ASN A 355 -27.84 -6.45 -3.56
C ASN A 355 -28.39 -7.37 -2.45
N TYR A 356 -27.77 -8.53 -2.21
CA TYR A 356 -28.14 -9.39 -1.08
C TYR A 356 -28.02 -8.63 0.26
N ILE A 357 -26.94 -7.87 0.45
CA ILE A 357 -26.70 -7.08 1.68
C ILE A 357 -27.72 -5.98 1.84
N LEU A 358 -28.11 -5.31 0.74
CA LEU A 358 -29.02 -4.17 0.77
C LEU A 358 -30.51 -4.56 0.79
N GLY A 359 -30.84 -5.87 0.74
CA GLY A 359 -32.20 -6.34 0.97
C GLY A 359 -32.81 -7.15 -0.16
N ASP A 360 -32.15 -7.29 -1.33
CA ASP A 360 -32.59 -8.19 -2.39
C ASP A 360 -32.25 -9.65 -2.05
N ASN A 361 -32.88 -10.13 -1.00
CA ASN A 361 -32.70 -11.47 -0.43
C ASN A 361 -34.04 -12.08 -0.02
N ASN A 362 -34.05 -13.35 0.33
CA ASN A 362 -35.30 -14.08 0.61
C ASN A 362 -36.08 -13.61 1.87
N ALA A 363 -35.48 -12.74 2.69
CA ALA A 363 -36.13 -12.17 3.87
C ALA A 363 -36.46 -10.67 3.70
N ASN A 364 -36.07 -10.05 2.60
CA ASN A 364 -36.19 -8.62 2.38
C ASN A 364 -35.65 -7.81 3.57
N VAL A 365 -34.38 -8.08 3.94
CA VAL A 365 -33.69 -7.45 5.06
C VAL A 365 -32.35 -6.86 4.62
N CYS A 366 -32.14 -5.56 4.88
CA CYS A 366 -30.88 -4.90 4.65
C CYS A 366 -29.99 -5.02 5.89
N LEU A 367 -28.74 -5.40 5.68
CA LEU A 367 -27.74 -5.57 6.74
C LEU A 367 -27.04 -4.27 7.15
N VAL A 368 -27.23 -3.17 6.40
CA VAL A 368 -26.64 -1.87 6.70
C VAL A 368 -27.64 -1.05 7.51
N VAL A 369 -27.30 -0.75 8.76
CA VAL A 369 -28.20 -0.08 9.72
C VAL A 369 -28.62 1.29 9.21
N GLY A 370 -29.92 1.54 9.22
CA GLY A 370 -30.51 2.84 8.86
C GLY A 370 -30.41 3.22 7.38
N TYR A 371 -29.91 2.33 6.50
CA TYR A 371 -29.74 2.63 5.09
C TYR A 371 -31.07 2.73 4.33
N ASN A 372 -32.02 1.84 4.60
CA ASN A 372 -33.34 1.83 3.96
C ASN A 372 -34.42 1.30 4.93
N ASP A 373 -35.68 1.28 4.48
CA ASP A 373 -36.84 0.93 5.31
C ASP A 373 -36.84 -0.53 5.82
N VAL A 374 -36.06 -1.41 5.21
CA VAL A 374 -35.95 -2.83 5.62
C VAL A 374 -34.65 -3.11 6.39
N ALA A 375 -33.90 -2.06 6.73
CA ALA A 375 -32.60 -2.17 7.37
C ALA A 375 -32.67 -2.79 8.77
N ALA A 376 -31.53 -3.32 9.20
CA ALA A 376 -31.28 -3.68 10.60
C ALA A 376 -31.45 -2.46 11.50
N THR A 377 -31.97 -2.67 12.71
CA THR A 377 -32.34 -1.58 13.62
C THR A 377 -31.72 -1.66 15.02
N SER A 378 -31.24 -2.83 15.40
CA SER A 378 -30.71 -3.07 16.74
C SER A 378 -29.48 -3.97 16.67
N PRO A 379 -28.35 -3.45 16.13
CA PRO A 379 -27.11 -4.20 16.09
C PRO A 379 -26.57 -4.48 17.51
N HIS A 380 -25.73 -5.48 17.64
CA HIS A 380 -25.04 -5.79 18.89
C HIS A 380 -23.97 -4.72 19.14
N HIS A 381 -24.40 -3.57 19.74
CA HIS A 381 -23.51 -2.43 20.02
C HIS A 381 -23.98 -1.71 21.28
N ARG A 382 -23.13 -1.66 22.31
CA ARG A 382 -23.48 -1.18 23.64
C ARG A 382 -23.84 0.30 23.64
N SER A 383 -23.00 1.14 23.08
CA SER A 383 -23.22 2.59 23.07
C SER A 383 -24.45 2.98 22.24
N ALA A 384 -24.74 2.30 21.13
CA ALA A 384 -25.92 2.54 20.33
C ALA A 384 -27.20 2.11 21.05
N SER A 385 -27.17 1.02 21.83
CA SER A 385 -28.32 0.55 22.58
C SER A 385 -28.75 1.53 23.67
N ASN A 386 -27.84 2.34 24.18
CA ASN A 386 -28.00 3.23 25.32
C ASN A 386 -28.55 2.54 26.60
N LEU A 387 -28.37 1.23 26.68
CA LEU A 387 -28.72 0.46 27.87
C LEU A 387 -27.66 0.67 28.95
N ASN A 388 -27.84 1.68 29.77
CA ASN A 388 -26.93 2.07 30.84
C ASN A 388 -27.31 1.41 32.14
N ASP A 389 -27.18 0.10 32.21
CA ASP A 389 -27.46 -0.60 33.45
C ASP A 389 -26.15 -1.14 34.04
N ASP A 390 -25.86 -0.82 35.30
CA ASP A 390 -24.77 -1.37 36.10
C ASP A 390 -24.89 -2.88 36.25
N SER A 391 -25.76 -3.47 35.49
CA SER A 391 -26.13 -4.85 35.66
C SER A 391 -25.33 -5.78 34.82
N THR A 392 -24.83 -6.76 35.53
CA THR A 392 -24.36 -8.03 35.07
C THR A 392 -25.20 -8.64 33.95
N TRP A 393 -24.66 -9.57 33.20
CA TRP A 393 -25.32 -10.45 32.21
C TRP A 393 -26.75 -10.91 32.59
N SER A 394 -27.10 -10.95 33.89
CA SER A 394 -28.45 -11.37 34.33
C SER A 394 -29.54 -10.42 33.91
N LYS A 395 -29.32 -9.11 33.89
CA LYS A 395 -30.27 -8.14 33.36
C LYS A 395 -30.26 -8.07 31.84
N TRP A 396 -29.07 -8.10 31.21
CA TRP A 396 -28.96 -8.27 29.78
C TRP A 396 -29.78 -9.45 29.28
N ASN A 397 -29.67 -10.60 29.95
CA ASN A 397 -30.42 -11.80 29.61
C ASN A 397 -31.94 -11.66 29.77
N SER A 398 -32.44 -10.72 30.57
CA SER A 398 -33.88 -10.47 30.76
C SER A 398 -34.48 -9.52 29.71
N TRP A 399 -33.64 -8.80 28.99
CA TRP A 399 -34.07 -7.89 27.94
C TRP A 399 -34.36 -8.66 26.62
N ASP A 400 -35.26 -8.11 25.77
CA ASP A 400 -35.69 -8.78 24.54
C ASP A 400 -34.79 -8.59 23.33
N GLY A 401 -33.72 -7.78 23.45
CA GLY A 401 -32.77 -7.49 22.38
C GLY A 401 -33.24 -6.39 21.41
N ASN A 402 -34.39 -5.81 21.60
CA ASN A 402 -34.91 -4.78 20.70
C ASN A 402 -34.70 -3.37 21.29
N TYR A 403 -33.94 -2.53 20.58
CA TYR A 403 -33.67 -1.15 20.97
C TYR A 403 -34.93 -0.30 21.15
N ALA A 404 -36.02 -0.59 20.43
CA ALA A 404 -37.29 0.13 20.61
C ALA A 404 -37.84 0.12 22.05
N SER A 405 -37.41 -0.85 22.86
CA SER A 405 -37.78 -0.93 24.29
C SER A 405 -36.88 -0.08 25.20
N ILE A 406 -35.81 0.50 24.67
CA ILE A 406 -34.84 1.29 25.44
C ILE A 406 -35.07 2.78 25.16
N PRO A 407 -35.38 3.60 26.20
CA PRO A 407 -35.44 5.05 26.01
C PRO A 407 -34.14 5.62 25.50
N ASP A 408 -34.25 6.57 24.59
CA ASP A 408 -33.12 7.28 24.00
C ASP A 408 -32.09 6.37 23.30
N SER A 409 -32.50 5.14 22.87
CA SER A 409 -31.70 4.32 22.01
C SER A 409 -31.41 5.02 20.68
N ARG A 410 -30.25 4.67 20.07
CA ARG A 410 -29.66 5.42 18.98
C ARG A 410 -29.59 4.54 17.72
N VAL A 411 -29.72 5.16 16.55
CA VAL A 411 -29.52 4.48 15.30
C VAL A 411 -28.03 4.56 14.94
N LEU A 412 -27.40 3.41 14.75
CA LEU A 412 -26.00 3.29 14.36
C LEU A 412 -25.90 3.33 12.83
N TYR A 413 -26.17 4.49 12.26
CA TYR A 413 -26.24 4.64 10.80
C TYR A 413 -24.98 4.13 10.09
N GLY A 414 -25.19 3.37 9.04
CA GLY A 414 -24.14 2.88 8.17
C GLY A 414 -23.40 1.62 8.64
N ALA A 415 -23.63 1.16 9.89
CA ALA A 415 -22.97 -0.03 10.41
C ALA A 415 -23.40 -1.31 9.65
N LEU A 416 -22.42 -2.14 9.28
CA LEU A 416 -22.67 -3.44 8.65
C LEU A 416 -22.82 -4.52 9.71
N CYS A 417 -24.01 -5.12 9.83
CA CYS A 417 -24.24 -6.30 10.66
C CYS A 417 -23.56 -7.54 10.08
N GLY A 418 -23.19 -8.48 10.95
CA GLY A 418 -22.50 -9.72 10.62
C GLY A 418 -23.17 -10.59 9.56
N GLY A 419 -24.51 -10.51 9.46
CA GLY A 419 -25.28 -11.18 8.41
C GLY A 419 -25.76 -12.58 8.76
N PRO A 420 -26.38 -13.29 7.81
CA PRO A 420 -26.98 -14.60 8.05
C PRO A 420 -25.90 -15.68 8.27
N THR A 421 -26.21 -16.67 9.09
CA THR A 421 -25.33 -17.82 9.33
C THR A 421 -25.33 -18.85 8.19
N GLY A 422 -26.16 -18.64 7.17
CA GLY A 422 -26.34 -19.48 5.99
C GLY A 422 -27.05 -18.75 4.87
N GLN A 423 -27.48 -19.47 3.85
CA GLN A 423 -28.15 -18.90 2.67
C GLN A 423 -29.55 -18.35 2.94
N ASP A 424 -30.15 -18.66 4.10
CA ASP A 424 -31.48 -18.23 4.50
C ASP A 424 -31.41 -16.98 5.36
N PHE A 425 -31.64 -15.82 4.76
CA PHE A 425 -31.65 -14.52 5.46
C PHE A 425 -32.82 -14.39 6.46
N SER A 426 -33.84 -15.24 6.42
CA SER A 426 -34.91 -15.22 7.41
C SER A 426 -34.44 -15.61 8.81
N THR A 427 -33.28 -16.22 8.94
CA THR A 427 -32.62 -16.53 10.22
C THR A 427 -31.97 -15.29 10.87
N PHE A 428 -31.67 -14.25 10.11
CA PHE A 428 -31.13 -12.99 10.60
C PHE A 428 -32.25 -12.15 11.26
N ARG A 429 -32.06 -11.77 12.49
CA ARG A 429 -33.03 -11.00 13.26
C ARG A 429 -32.56 -9.55 13.39
N LYS A 430 -32.98 -8.69 12.45
CA LYS A 430 -32.57 -7.28 12.35
C LYS A 430 -32.80 -6.39 13.59
N TYR A 431 -33.55 -6.88 14.57
CA TYR A 431 -33.89 -6.18 15.81
C TYR A 431 -33.33 -6.87 17.08
N ASP A 432 -32.46 -7.86 16.93
CA ASP A 432 -31.99 -8.67 18.07
C ASP A 432 -30.53 -8.39 18.38
N ALA A 433 -30.27 -7.37 19.17
CA ALA A 433 -28.93 -7.02 19.62
C ALA A 433 -28.24 -8.08 20.51
N LYS A 434 -28.95 -9.14 20.90
CA LYS A 434 -28.34 -10.27 21.64
C LYS A 434 -27.64 -11.26 20.72
N ASP A 435 -27.95 -11.24 19.44
CA ASP A 435 -27.36 -12.14 18.47
C ASP A 435 -26.00 -11.56 18.01
N SER A 436 -24.97 -11.78 18.82
CA SER A 436 -23.60 -11.37 18.50
C SER A 436 -23.04 -12.09 17.26
N THR A 437 -23.55 -13.28 16.89
CA THR A 437 -23.07 -14.03 15.74
C THR A 437 -23.47 -13.37 14.40
N SER A 438 -24.73 -12.89 14.31
CA SER A 438 -25.29 -12.37 13.06
C SER A 438 -25.46 -10.86 13.07
N ASN A 439 -25.69 -10.27 14.24
CA ASN A 439 -26.07 -8.86 14.37
C ASN A 439 -24.96 -7.98 14.99
N GLU A 440 -23.78 -8.56 15.20
CA GLU A 440 -22.60 -7.80 15.59
C GLU A 440 -22.15 -6.87 14.46
N VAL A 441 -21.56 -5.76 14.85
CA VAL A 441 -20.92 -4.78 13.98
C VAL A 441 -19.50 -4.56 14.51
N ALA A 442 -18.52 -4.46 13.62
CA ALA A 442 -17.12 -4.34 14.01
C ALA A 442 -16.32 -3.54 12.97
N LEU A 443 -15.15 -3.05 13.36
CA LEU A 443 -14.25 -2.30 12.48
C LEU A 443 -13.90 -3.11 11.22
N ASP A 444 -13.54 -4.37 11.39
CA ASP A 444 -13.16 -5.27 10.30
C ASP A 444 -14.34 -5.73 9.42
N TYR A 445 -15.58 -5.64 9.92
CA TYR A 445 -16.77 -5.82 9.09
C TYR A 445 -16.98 -4.59 8.22
N GLN A 446 -16.90 -3.45 8.85
CA GLN A 446 -17.21 -2.16 8.26
C GLN A 446 -16.28 -1.80 7.12
N ILE A 447 -15.00 -2.07 7.28
CA ILE A 447 -14.02 -1.71 6.25
C ILE A 447 -14.23 -2.48 4.94
N GLY A 448 -14.76 -3.70 5.01
CA GLY A 448 -15.18 -4.43 3.81
C GLY A 448 -16.32 -3.72 3.07
N LEU A 449 -17.28 -3.15 3.80
CA LEU A 449 -18.37 -2.37 3.20
C LEU A 449 -17.84 -1.10 2.54
N VAL A 450 -16.92 -0.38 3.19
CA VAL A 450 -16.26 0.81 2.59
C VAL A 450 -15.59 0.44 1.27
N GLY A 451 -14.77 -0.60 1.27
CA GLY A 451 -14.05 -1.02 0.06
C GLY A 451 -14.96 -1.49 -1.07
N ALA A 452 -15.97 -2.29 -0.75
CA ALA A 452 -16.95 -2.73 -1.72
C ALA A 452 -17.77 -1.57 -2.30
N ALA A 453 -18.20 -0.63 -1.46
CA ALA A 453 -18.98 0.54 -1.88
C ALA A 453 -18.14 1.49 -2.75
N ALA A 454 -16.89 1.77 -2.36
CA ALA A 454 -15.97 2.59 -3.14
C ALA A 454 -15.71 1.98 -4.53
N GLY A 455 -15.41 0.68 -4.58
CA GLY A 455 -15.20 -0.02 -5.85
C GLY A 455 -16.44 -0.04 -6.75
N LEU A 456 -17.62 -0.30 -6.18
CA LEU A 456 -18.88 -0.27 -6.94
C LEU A 456 -19.21 1.15 -7.41
N TYR A 457 -18.99 2.17 -6.57
CA TYR A 457 -19.16 3.55 -7.01
C TYR A 457 -18.19 3.92 -8.12
N SER A 458 -16.92 3.56 -7.98
CA SER A 458 -15.92 3.79 -9.01
C SER A 458 -16.30 3.18 -10.36
N GLN A 459 -16.81 1.95 -10.35
CA GLN A 459 -17.19 1.23 -11.56
C GLN A 459 -18.48 1.77 -12.21
N PHE A 460 -19.50 2.11 -11.41
CA PHE A 460 -20.83 2.42 -11.93
C PHE A 460 -21.18 3.91 -11.88
N GLN A 461 -20.54 4.70 -11.04
CA GLN A 461 -20.77 6.15 -10.84
C GLN A 461 -22.26 6.47 -10.60
N THR A 462 -22.96 5.65 -9.81
CA THR A 462 -24.40 5.75 -9.60
C THR A 462 -24.77 6.24 -8.22
N GLY A 463 -25.89 6.93 -8.16
CA GLY A 463 -26.47 7.47 -6.91
C GLY A 463 -25.94 8.84 -6.55
N LYS A 464 -26.29 9.30 -5.37
CA LYS A 464 -25.85 10.55 -4.75
C LYS A 464 -25.76 10.39 -3.26
N VAL A 465 -24.82 11.06 -2.65
CA VAL A 465 -24.75 11.27 -1.20
C VAL A 465 -25.94 12.11 -0.72
N VAL A 466 -26.22 12.08 0.56
CA VAL A 466 -27.33 12.84 1.17
C VAL A 466 -26.80 13.93 2.10
N SER A 467 -27.49 15.05 2.16
CA SER A 467 -27.16 16.17 3.07
C SER A 467 -27.58 15.93 4.52
N SER A 468 -28.29 14.82 4.81
CA SER A 468 -28.69 14.40 6.14
C SER A 468 -28.75 12.87 6.19
N ILE A 469 -28.05 12.29 7.13
CA ILE A 469 -28.05 10.83 7.39
C ILE A 469 -29.24 10.46 8.28
N GLY A 470 -29.43 11.20 9.37
CA GLY A 470 -30.48 10.93 10.32
C GLY A 470 -30.37 11.80 11.58
N GLU A 471 -31.23 11.52 12.55
CA GLU A 471 -31.26 12.28 13.82
C GLU A 471 -29.96 12.03 14.60
N GLY A 472 -29.35 13.12 15.08
CA GLY A 472 -28.15 13.08 15.90
C GLY A 472 -26.85 12.86 15.09
N VAL A 473 -26.88 12.96 13.75
CA VAL A 473 -25.70 12.87 12.89
C VAL A 473 -25.41 14.22 12.24
N THR A 474 -24.20 14.72 12.41
CA THR A 474 -23.68 15.88 11.68
C THR A 474 -23.01 15.39 10.40
N VAL A 475 -23.46 15.86 9.25
CA VAL A 475 -22.86 15.50 7.94
C VAL A 475 -21.74 16.45 7.62
N TYR A 476 -20.65 15.94 7.03
CA TYR A 476 -19.52 16.74 6.61
C TYR A 476 -19.94 17.82 5.59
N PRO A 477 -19.38 19.04 5.68
CA PRO A 477 -19.71 20.12 4.74
C PRO A 477 -19.47 19.74 3.29
N GLN A 478 -18.42 18.97 3.00
CA GLN A 478 -18.09 18.47 1.64
C GLN A 478 -19.15 17.50 1.12
N GLU A 479 -19.64 16.61 1.97
CA GLU A 479 -20.73 15.69 1.61
C GLU A 479 -22.05 16.46 1.36
N ILE A 480 -22.32 17.50 2.15
CA ILE A 480 -23.49 18.38 1.94
C ILE A 480 -23.38 19.10 0.60
N ALA A 481 -22.20 19.64 0.27
CA ALA A 481 -21.91 20.28 -1.01
C ALA A 481 -22.12 19.29 -2.18
N ALA A 482 -21.57 18.08 -2.07
CA ALA A 482 -21.76 17.03 -3.06
C ALA A 482 -23.24 16.62 -3.23
N ALA A 483 -23.99 16.50 -2.12
CA ALA A 483 -25.42 16.19 -2.14
C ALA A 483 -26.23 17.27 -2.87
N ASN A 484 -25.86 18.53 -2.73
CA ASN A 484 -26.50 19.67 -3.38
C ASN A 484 -26.13 19.79 -4.88
N GLY A 485 -25.16 18.98 -5.35
CA GLY A 485 -24.63 19.08 -6.71
C GLY A 485 -23.74 20.32 -6.88
N GLU A 486 -23.31 20.91 -5.78
CA GLU A 486 -22.23 21.86 -5.74
C GLU A 486 -20.97 21.04 -6.08
N ILE A 487 -20.31 21.39 -7.18
CA ILE A 487 -19.02 20.78 -7.47
C ILE A 487 -18.16 21.19 -6.27
N VAL A 488 -17.68 20.24 -5.50
CA VAL A 488 -16.51 20.44 -4.66
C VAL A 488 -15.40 20.71 -5.66
N GLN A 489 -15.28 21.97 -6.10
CA GLN A 489 -14.06 22.40 -6.73
C GLN A 489 -13.06 22.33 -5.60
N ASP A 490 -12.05 21.49 -5.77
CA ASP A 490 -10.79 21.76 -5.08
C ASP A 490 -10.54 23.24 -5.31
N GLU A 491 -10.66 24.03 -4.24
CA GLU A 491 -10.36 25.47 -4.38
C GLU A 491 -8.93 25.52 -4.87
N ASP A 492 -8.74 26.21 -6.02
CA ASP A 492 -7.42 26.34 -6.60
C ASP A 492 -6.44 26.85 -5.54
N CYS A 493 -5.35 26.15 -5.40
CA CYS A 493 -4.23 26.59 -4.57
C CYS A 493 -3.56 27.79 -5.21
N LYS A 494 -3.12 28.73 -4.41
CA LYS A 494 -2.49 29.99 -4.89
C LYS A 494 -1.15 30.18 -4.25
N LEU A 495 -0.14 30.34 -5.09
CA LEU A 495 1.19 30.76 -4.66
C LEU A 495 1.42 32.21 -5.07
N ARG A 496 1.57 33.09 -4.09
CA ARG A 496 1.78 34.53 -4.26
C ARG A 496 3.24 34.88 -3.97
N ILE A 497 3.97 35.27 -4.98
CA ILE A 497 5.38 35.60 -4.87
C ILE A 497 5.62 37.06 -5.15
N SER A 498 6.37 37.73 -4.29
CA SER A 498 6.86 39.09 -4.53
C SER A 498 8.36 39.17 -4.21
N PHE A 499 9.09 39.91 -5.01
CA PHE A 499 10.49 40.24 -4.76
C PHE A 499 10.53 41.61 -4.08
N VAL A 500 11.12 41.68 -2.89
CA VAL A 500 11.06 42.91 -2.08
C VAL A 500 12.46 43.40 -1.70
N ASP A 501 12.65 44.76 -1.68
CA ASP A 501 13.88 45.36 -1.19
C ASP A 501 13.92 45.41 0.37
N GLU A 502 15.00 45.93 0.94
CA GLU A 502 15.23 46.03 2.37
C GLU A 502 14.16 46.89 3.08
N ASP A 503 13.45 47.75 2.38
CA ASP A 503 12.35 48.57 2.88
C ASP A 503 10.98 47.90 2.71
N GLY A 504 10.94 46.71 2.12
CA GLY A 504 9.74 45.95 1.84
C GLY A 504 8.96 46.38 0.60
N ASN A 505 9.55 47.19 -0.27
CA ASN A 505 8.93 47.60 -1.55
C ASN A 505 9.15 46.52 -2.61
N ILE A 506 8.13 46.25 -3.43
CA ILE A 506 8.24 45.30 -4.54
C ILE A 506 9.24 45.81 -5.57
N VAL A 507 10.15 44.93 -6.00
CA VAL A 507 11.20 45.22 -6.99
C VAL A 507 10.79 44.59 -8.32
N PRO A 508 10.53 45.42 -9.36
CA PRO A 508 10.22 44.94 -10.70
C PRO A 508 11.47 44.50 -11.47
N GLY A 509 11.28 43.72 -12.54
CA GLY A 509 12.34 43.31 -13.47
C GLY A 509 13.12 42.04 -13.04
N VAL A 510 12.66 41.32 -12.04
CA VAL A 510 13.19 39.97 -11.71
C VAL A 510 12.57 38.94 -12.65
N LYS A 511 13.39 38.17 -13.35
CA LYS A 511 12.91 37.06 -14.16
C LYS A 511 12.96 35.78 -13.35
N ALA A 512 11.85 35.08 -13.27
CA ALA A 512 11.69 33.89 -12.46
C ALA A 512 10.91 32.80 -13.17
N LYS A 513 11.14 31.56 -12.78
CA LYS A 513 10.39 30.37 -13.20
C LYS A 513 9.92 29.62 -11.97
N LEU A 514 8.73 29.05 -12.07
CA LEU A 514 8.22 28.06 -11.14
C LEU A 514 8.29 26.68 -11.80
N ILE A 515 8.94 25.75 -11.14
CA ILE A 515 9.19 24.40 -11.64
C ILE A 515 8.45 23.42 -10.74
N ALA A 516 7.53 22.62 -11.30
CA ALA A 516 6.93 21.50 -10.58
C ALA A 516 7.97 20.38 -10.43
N ILE A 517 8.13 19.92 -9.19
CA ILE A 517 9.01 18.80 -8.84
C ILE A 517 8.22 17.50 -9.09
N SER A 518 8.20 17.08 -10.35
CA SER A 518 7.56 15.86 -10.84
C SER A 518 8.54 15.10 -11.74
N GLU A 519 8.30 13.86 -12.05
CA GLU A 519 9.10 13.15 -13.05
C GLU A 519 8.32 13.05 -14.39
N PRO A 520 8.75 13.71 -15.46
CA PRO A 520 9.87 14.68 -15.53
C PRO A 520 9.50 16.06 -14.92
N GLU A 521 10.49 16.79 -14.39
CA GLU A 521 10.29 18.18 -13.94
C GLU A 521 9.76 19.05 -15.08
N ALA A 522 8.84 19.95 -14.77
CA ALA A 522 8.21 20.81 -15.74
C ALA A 522 8.18 22.27 -15.27
N VAL A 523 8.53 23.22 -16.14
CA VAL A 523 8.29 24.64 -15.90
C VAL A 523 6.77 24.85 -16.01
N VAL A 524 6.14 25.26 -14.91
CA VAL A 524 4.69 25.49 -14.83
C VAL A 524 4.32 26.95 -14.92
N ASP A 525 5.27 27.85 -14.65
CA ASP A 525 5.11 29.32 -14.80
C ASP A 525 6.45 29.99 -15.06
N GLU A 526 6.46 31.07 -15.83
CA GLU A 526 7.62 31.88 -16.11
C GLU A 526 7.19 33.35 -16.26
N TRP A 527 7.78 34.25 -15.45
CA TRP A 527 7.37 35.65 -15.45
C TRP A 527 8.52 36.61 -15.20
N GLU A 528 8.28 37.88 -15.44
CA GLU A 528 9.10 39.00 -15.01
C GLU A 528 8.30 39.83 -13.99
N SER A 529 8.89 40.07 -12.81
CA SER A 529 8.20 40.78 -11.75
C SER A 529 7.84 42.23 -12.15
N THR A 530 6.65 42.63 -11.73
CA THR A 530 6.13 44.00 -11.86
C THR A 530 6.09 44.67 -10.48
N ASP A 531 5.35 45.77 -10.34
CA ASP A 531 5.03 46.40 -9.05
C ASP A 531 3.87 45.71 -8.30
N GLU A 532 3.37 44.59 -8.85
CA GLU A 532 2.31 43.76 -8.26
C GLU A 532 2.84 42.40 -7.82
N ILE A 533 2.12 41.76 -6.87
CA ILE A 533 2.40 40.38 -6.43
C ILE A 533 2.05 39.41 -7.57
N HIS A 534 2.97 38.56 -7.93
CA HIS A 534 2.70 37.51 -8.90
C HIS A 534 1.90 36.35 -8.23
N GLU A 535 0.78 35.95 -8.85
CA GLU A 535 -0.07 34.86 -8.36
C GLU A 535 -0.06 33.70 -9.38
N PHE A 536 0.45 32.57 -8.97
CA PHE A 536 0.31 31.30 -9.66
C PHE A 536 -0.85 30.51 -9.04
N THR A 537 -1.74 30.03 -9.89
CA THR A 537 -2.93 29.27 -9.48
C THR A 537 -2.86 27.87 -10.07
N THR A 538 -3.10 26.85 -9.25
CA THR A 538 -3.08 25.44 -9.64
C THR A 538 -4.11 24.66 -8.85
N GLU A 539 -4.58 23.54 -9.41
CA GLU A 539 -5.32 22.53 -8.63
C GLU A 539 -4.42 21.94 -7.54
N TYR A 540 -5.01 21.58 -6.41
CA TYR A 540 -4.27 20.86 -5.38
C TYR A 540 -3.86 19.49 -5.91
N MET A 541 -2.58 19.19 -5.87
CA MET A 541 -2.02 17.88 -6.17
C MET A 541 -1.11 17.49 -5.01
N ASP A 542 -1.53 16.49 -4.28
CA ASP A 542 -0.75 15.99 -3.14
C ASP A 542 0.60 15.44 -3.60
N GLY A 543 1.64 15.72 -2.81
CA GLY A 543 3.01 15.30 -3.12
C GLY A 543 3.71 16.09 -4.23
N ILE A 544 3.05 17.08 -4.86
CA ILE A 544 3.71 17.96 -5.84
C ILE A 544 4.30 19.17 -5.13
N GLY A 545 5.61 19.26 -5.15
CA GLY A 545 6.35 20.45 -4.74
C GLY A 545 6.60 21.39 -5.92
N TYR A 546 6.82 22.65 -5.61
CA TYR A 546 7.19 23.67 -6.58
C TYR A 546 8.49 24.33 -6.15
N ARG A 547 9.38 24.61 -7.09
CA ARG A 547 10.66 25.28 -6.86
C ARG A 547 10.70 26.57 -7.63
N LEU A 548 10.98 27.67 -6.93
CA LEU A 548 11.25 28.97 -7.54
C LEU A 548 12.69 29.00 -8.07
N SER A 549 12.88 29.37 -9.30
CA SER A 549 14.18 29.62 -9.94
C SER A 549 14.26 31.06 -10.47
N ILE A 550 15.18 31.86 -9.93
CA ILE A 550 15.44 33.21 -10.42
C ILE A 550 16.43 33.12 -11.57
N THR A 551 16.02 33.55 -12.76
CA THR A 551 16.83 33.47 -13.97
C THR A 551 17.57 34.74 -14.31
N ALA A 552 17.07 35.91 -13.82
CA ALA A 552 17.75 37.19 -13.93
C ALA A 552 17.28 38.19 -12.87
N LEU A 553 18.20 39.05 -12.43
CA LEU A 553 17.93 40.14 -11.48
C LEU A 553 18.06 41.50 -12.15
N PRO A 554 17.28 42.50 -11.72
CA PRO A 554 17.46 43.87 -12.18
C PRO A 554 18.82 44.46 -11.75
N ALA A 555 19.34 45.38 -12.55
CA ALA A 555 20.64 46.00 -12.27
C ALA A 555 20.66 46.67 -10.88
N GLY A 556 21.68 46.31 -10.06
CA GLY A 556 21.89 46.91 -8.73
C GLY A 556 21.22 46.15 -7.60
N TYR A 557 20.63 44.98 -7.84
CA TYR A 557 20.08 44.09 -6.83
C TYR A 557 20.79 42.76 -6.83
N GLU A 558 20.75 42.13 -5.68
CA GLU A 558 21.22 40.77 -5.38
C GLU A 558 20.13 40.01 -4.64
N CYS A 559 20.02 38.72 -4.88
CA CYS A 559 19.11 37.85 -4.14
C CYS A 559 19.88 37.17 -3.00
N THR A 560 19.38 37.32 -1.77
CA THR A 560 20.00 36.78 -0.56
C THR A 560 19.29 35.55 -0.05
N ALA A 561 18.13 35.20 -0.61
CA ALA A 561 17.35 34.07 -0.22
C ALA A 561 17.63 32.85 -1.13
N ALA A 562 17.69 31.68 -0.55
CA ALA A 562 17.53 30.42 -1.27
C ALA A 562 16.18 30.45 -2.02
N SER A 563 16.12 29.92 -3.21
CA SER A 563 14.84 29.69 -3.89
C SER A 563 13.96 28.81 -3.00
N GLY A 564 12.76 29.29 -2.62
CA GLY A 564 11.85 28.53 -1.80
C GLY A 564 11.37 27.28 -2.50
N GLY A 565 11.29 26.18 -1.76
CA GLY A 565 10.44 25.07 -2.14
C GLY A 565 9.06 25.31 -1.56
N TYR A 566 8.01 25.12 -2.34
CA TYR A 566 6.62 25.29 -1.93
C TYR A 566 5.89 23.96 -2.13
N ALA A 567 5.08 23.58 -1.17
CA ALA A 567 4.16 22.48 -1.31
C ALA A 567 2.85 22.85 -0.62
N PHE A 568 1.75 22.65 -1.29
CA PHE A 568 0.45 22.87 -0.70
C PHE A 568 0.07 21.68 0.17
N SER A 569 -0.44 21.94 1.36
CA SER A 569 -0.85 20.92 2.31
C SER A 569 -2.33 20.52 2.17
N LYS A 570 -3.12 21.33 1.47
CA LYS A 570 -4.55 21.13 1.23
C LYS A 570 -5.06 21.99 0.06
N ALA A 571 -6.18 21.59 -0.51
CA ALA A 571 -6.92 22.38 -1.49
C ALA A 571 -7.30 23.76 -0.94
N GLY A 572 -7.28 24.79 -1.81
CA GLY A 572 -7.60 26.17 -1.46
C GLY A 572 -6.53 26.90 -0.64
N GLU A 573 -5.37 26.27 -0.42
CA GLU A 573 -4.30 26.89 0.34
C GLU A 573 -3.69 28.07 -0.43
N VAL A 574 -3.44 29.17 0.27
CA VAL A 574 -2.74 30.33 -0.25
C VAL A 574 -1.41 30.47 0.45
N ILE A 575 -0.32 30.28 -0.29
CA ILE A 575 1.06 30.51 0.20
C ILE A 575 1.50 31.89 -0.30
N GLU A 576 1.96 32.72 0.60
CA GLU A 576 2.54 34.04 0.26
C GLU A 576 4.03 34.03 0.62
N ASP A 577 4.89 34.33 -0.36
CA ASP A 577 6.32 34.46 -0.14
C ASP A 577 6.84 35.82 -0.60
N LYS A 578 7.69 36.41 0.24
CA LYS A 578 8.38 37.67 -0.05
C LYS A 578 9.86 37.42 -0.16
N VAL A 579 10.35 37.23 -1.36
CA VAL A 579 11.74 36.95 -1.66
C VAL A 579 12.58 38.22 -1.49
N PRO A 580 13.46 38.31 -0.49
CA PRO A 580 14.22 39.50 -0.21
C PRO A 580 15.33 39.73 -1.25
N LEU A 581 15.41 40.96 -1.72
CA LEU A 581 16.50 41.46 -2.56
C LEU A 581 17.24 42.57 -1.81
N VAL A 582 18.56 42.61 -1.93
CA VAL A 582 19.38 43.67 -1.34
C VAL A 582 20.08 44.49 -2.42
N LYS A 583 20.33 45.75 -2.16
CA LYS A 583 21.14 46.60 -3.03
C LYS A 583 22.61 46.18 -2.95
N LYS A 584 23.24 46.03 -4.10
CA LYS A 584 24.61 45.56 -4.27
C LYS A 584 25.58 46.29 -3.36
N SER A 585 26.22 45.58 -2.42
CA SER A 585 27.40 46.09 -1.71
C SER A 585 28.66 45.83 -2.56
N ALA A 586 29.66 46.69 -2.44
CA ALA A 586 30.86 46.71 -3.29
C ALA A 586 31.92 45.67 -2.86
N SER A 587 31.57 44.38 -2.67
CA SER A 587 32.58 43.34 -2.53
C SER A 587 33.05 42.87 -3.91
N THR A 588 34.35 42.72 -4.10
CA THR A 588 35.01 42.43 -5.37
C THR A 588 35.46 41.01 -5.56
N ALA A 589 35.35 40.16 -4.52
CA ALA A 589 35.74 38.73 -4.59
C ALA A 589 34.77 37.93 -5.50
N SER A 590 35.27 37.31 -6.54
CA SER A 590 34.51 36.52 -7.51
C SER A 590 35.15 35.14 -7.73
N VAL A 591 34.34 34.13 -7.71
CA VAL A 591 34.78 32.76 -8.09
C VAL A 591 33.92 32.26 -9.24
N THR A 592 34.59 31.77 -10.28
CA THR A 592 33.97 31.11 -11.41
C THR A 592 34.25 29.61 -11.31
N ILE A 593 33.22 28.79 -11.35
CA ILE A 593 33.33 27.33 -11.33
C ILE A 593 33.05 26.82 -12.73
N LYS A 594 34.02 26.13 -13.30
CA LYS A 594 33.92 25.42 -14.56
C LYS A 594 33.82 23.93 -14.31
N VAL A 595 32.80 23.29 -14.82
CA VAL A 595 32.64 21.85 -14.73
C VAL A 595 33.07 21.21 -16.04
N GLU A 596 34.02 20.28 -15.96
CA GLU A 596 34.49 19.50 -17.12
C GLU A 596 34.01 18.05 -17.02
N GLY A 597 33.37 17.57 -18.08
CA GLY A 597 32.86 16.19 -18.17
C GLY A 597 31.34 16.14 -18.18
N ASN A 598 30.76 15.21 -17.42
CA ASN A 598 29.31 15.01 -17.35
C ASN A 598 28.63 16.14 -16.57
N THR A 599 27.64 16.79 -17.17
CA THR A 599 26.90 17.92 -16.56
C THR A 599 25.72 17.46 -15.70
N ASN A 600 25.41 16.17 -15.64
CA ASN A 600 24.35 15.65 -14.78
C ASN A 600 24.85 15.45 -13.35
N ALA A 601 24.97 16.55 -12.64
CA ALA A 601 25.52 16.60 -11.29
C ALA A 601 25.01 17.83 -10.56
N MET A 602 25.01 17.80 -9.24
CA MET A 602 24.76 18.97 -8.41
C MET A 602 26.09 19.53 -7.90
N CYS A 603 26.31 20.82 -8.08
CA CYS A 603 27.46 21.53 -7.56
C CYS A 603 27.10 22.28 -6.29
N TYR A 604 28.11 22.52 -5.44
CA TYR A 604 27.94 23.34 -4.24
C TYR A 604 29.19 24.16 -3.91
N ILE A 605 28.96 25.29 -3.22
CA ILE A 605 29.98 26.03 -2.46
C ILE A 605 29.49 26.07 -1.01
N LEU A 606 30.31 25.64 -0.07
CA LEU A 606 30.01 25.62 1.35
C LEU A 606 31.00 26.51 2.10
N ASN A 607 30.50 27.47 2.90
CA ASN A 607 31.32 28.21 3.83
C ASN A 607 31.64 27.33 5.05
N LYS A 608 32.91 26.95 5.19
CA LYS A 608 33.38 26.05 6.25
C LYS A 608 33.43 26.70 7.65
N ASP A 609 33.35 28.02 7.71
CA ASP A 609 33.37 28.78 8.96
C ASP A 609 31.98 28.88 9.61
N GLY A 610 30.93 28.30 8.93
CA GLY A 610 29.55 28.26 9.42
C GLY A 610 28.84 29.64 9.41
N THR A 611 29.38 30.62 8.66
CA THR A 611 28.77 31.94 8.49
C THR A 611 27.80 31.91 7.35
N SER A 612 26.56 32.35 7.58
CA SER A 612 25.57 32.49 6.52
C SER A 612 26.07 33.40 5.42
N LEU A 613 25.84 32.99 4.19
CA LEU A 613 26.19 33.72 2.99
C LEU A 613 25.06 34.69 2.63
N GLU A 614 25.41 35.95 2.48
CA GLU A 614 24.45 37.02 2.17
C GLU A 614 25.04 37.95 1.13
N ASN A 615 24.19 38.69 0.44
CA ASN A 615 24.57 39.74 -0.51
C ASN A 615 25.46 39.26 -1.69
N LEU A 616 25.14 38.06 -2.22
CA LEU A 616 25.86 37.44 -3.34
C LEU A 616 25.19 37.77 -4.70
N THR A 617 26.02 37.79 -5.75
CA THR A 617 25.54 37.86 -7.15
C THR A 617 25.97 36.61 -7.86
N PHE A 618 25.02 36.00 -8.59
CA PHE A 618 25.26 34.79 -9.37
C PHE A 618 25.19 35.10 -10.87
N ALA A 619 25.96 34.35 -11.67
CA ALA A 619 25.85 34.32 -13.11
C ALA A 619 26.15 32.92 -13.62
N GLY A 620 25.40 32.46 -14.61
CA GLY A 620 25.48 31.04 -15.08
C GLY A 620 24.91 30.04 -14.10
N GLY A 621 25.03 28.77 -14.42
CA GLY A 621 24.39 27.70 -13.67
C GLY A 621 22.88 27.65 -13.85
N GLU A 622 22.29 26.54 -13.51
CA GLU A 622 20.83 26.33 -13.44
C GLU A 622 20.46 25.98 -12.02
N ASP A 623 19.22 26.27 -11.62
CA ASP A 623 18.69 25.91 -10.30
C ASP A 623 19.55 26.41 -9.13
N VAL A 624 20.05 27.63 -9.22
CA VAL A 624 20.92 28.20 -8.17
C VAL A 624 20.11 28.42 -6.91
N SER A 625 20.57 27.83 -5.80
CA SER A 625 19.96 27.94 -4.48
C SER A 625 20.98 28.38 -3.45
N LEU A 626 20.56 29.23 -2.50
CA LEU A 626 21.38 29.66 -1.36
C LEU A 626 20.65 29.33 -0.06
N ALA A 627 21.22 28.50 0.78
CA ALA A 627 20.66 28.09 2.06
C ALA A 627 21.72 28.22 3.16
N GLY A 628 21.58 29.23 4.03
CA GLY A 628 22.54 29.48 5.10
C GLY A 628 23.97 29.67 4.59
N GLU A 629 24.84 28.75 4.94
CA GLU A 629 26.26 28.75 4.54
C GLU A 629 26.54 28.09 3.19
N GLN A 630 25.51 27.58 2.47
CA GLN A 630 25.71 26.79 1.26
C GLN A 630 25.02 27.37 0.04
N ILE A 631 25.71 27.36 -1.07
CA ILE A 631 25.19 27.60 -2.42
C ILE A 631 25.14 26.28 -3.17
N THR A 632 24.05 25.98 -3.87
CA THR A 632 23.96 24.81 -4.75
C THR A 632 23.47 25.23 -6.14
N TRP A 633 23.87 24.51 -7.18
CA TRP A 633 23.40 24.72 -8.55
C TRP A 633 23.61 23.49 -9.42
N THR A 634 22.94 23.44 -10.55
CA THR A 634 23.18 22.43 -11.58
C THR A 634 24.06 23.04 -12.69
N PRO A 635 25.09 22.32 -13.18
CA PRO A 635 25.94 22.80 -14.28
C PRO A 635 25.12 23.05 -15.55
N SER A 636 25.40 24.15 -16.24
CA SER A 636 24.81 24.51 -17.54
C SER A 636 25.90 24.72 -18.61
N GLU A 637 25.51 25.15 -19.81
CA GLU A 637 26.48 25.48 -20.86
C GLU A 637 27.38 26.68 -20.49
N ASN A 638 26.95 27.47 -19.51
CA ASN A 638 27.70 28.61 -19.01
C ASN A 638 28.35 28.26 -17.67
N ASP A 639 29.61 28.67 -17.47
CA ASP A 639 30.31 28.57 -16.22
C ASP A 639 29.54 29.30 -15.10
N PHE A 640 29.45 28.70 -13.89
CA PHE A 640 28.82 29.34 -12.75
C PHE A 640 29.77 30.33 -12.09
N SER A 641 29.33 31.56 -11.87
CA SER A 641 30.11 32.57 -11.16
C SER A 641 29.33 33.13 -9.98
N VAL A 642 30.01 33.25 -8.84
CA VAL A 642 29.52 33.94 -7.64
C VAL A 642 30.44 35.12 -7.32
N MET A 643 29.84 36.28 -7.03
CA MET A 643 30.54 37.47 -6.60
C MET A 643 30.00 37.93 -5.25
N GLY A 644 30.88 38.54 -4.45
CA GLY A 644 30.50 39.08 -3.15
C GLY A 644 30.69 38.09 -2.00
N LEU A 645 31.42 37.00 -2.21
CA LEU A 645 31.74 36.10 -1.13
C LEU A 645 32.45 36.82 0.05
N PRO A 646 31.93 36.74 1.28
CA PRO A 646 32.58 37.29 2.45
C PRO A 646 33.94 36.59 2.74
N ASP A 647 34.79 37.24 3.55
CA ASP A 647 36.04 36.63 4.01
C ASP A 647 35.71 35.32 4.76
N GLY A 648 36.42 34.25 4.42
CA GLY A 648 36.18 32.92 4.99
C GLY A 648 36.84 31.79 4.21
N SER A 649 36.68 30.56 4.73
CA SER A 649 37.19 29.32 4.11
C SER A 649 36.04 28.59 3.42
N TYR A 650 36.27 28.18 2.20
CA TYR A 650 35.24 27.61 1.35
C TYR A 650 35.63 26.23 0.82
N GLU A 651 34.66 25.35 0.72
CA GLU A 651 34.74 24.11 -0.01
C GLU A 651 33.83 24.24 -1.24
N VAL A 652 34.32 23.88 -2.39
CA VAL A 652 33.53 23.75 -3.61
C VAL A 652 33.53 22.28 -4.03
N GLY A 653 32.40 21.77 -4.44
CA GLY A 653 32.27 20.37 -4.79
C GLY A 653 31.25 20.12 -5.88
N LEU A 654 31.30 18.89 -6.38
CA LEU A 654 30.44 18.36 -7.40
C LEU A 654 29.99 16.97 -6.97
N THR A 655 28.68 16.76 -6.86
CA THR A 655 28.07 15.49 -6.50
C THR A 655 27.32 14.97 -7.73
N PRO A 656 27.69 13.80 -8.28
CA PRO A 656 26.98 13.17 -9.37
C PRO A 656 25.54 12.83 -8.99
N ALA A 657 24.65 12.79 -9.98
CA ALA A 657 23.29 12.31 -9.78
C ALA A 657 23.27 10.87 -9.21
N PRO A 658 22.26 10.50 -8.42
CA PRO A 658 22.09 9.13 -7.95
C PRO A 658 22.12 8.12 -9.11
N GLY A 659 22.87 7.03 -8.96
CA GLY A 659 23.09 6.04 -10.02
C GLY A 659 24.12 6.44 -11.07
N SER A 660 24.86 7.52 -10.88
CA SER A 660 25.94 7.93 -11.80
C SER A 660 27.14 7.00 -11.70
N THR A 661 27.78 6.75 -12.83
CA THR A 661 29.05 6.01 -12.94
C THR A 661 30.30 6.88 -12.65
N TYR A 662 30.11 8.08 -12.16
CA TYR A 662 31.18 9.04 -11.88
C TYR A 662 31.30 9.32 -10.38
N SER A 663 32.53 9.57 -9.93
CA SER A 663 32.79 10.00 -8.55
C SER A 663 32.70 11.51 -8.42
N GLY A 664 32.19 11.97 -7.28
CA GLY A 664 32.25 13.39 -6.91
C GLY A 664 33.69 13.88 -6.73
N VAL A 665 33.84 15.17 -6.80
CA VAL A 665 35.11 15.87 -6.57
C VAL A 665 34.86 17.06 -5.66
N THR A 666 35.82 17.37 -4.79
CA THR A 666 35.83 18.57 -3.93
C THR A 666 37.16 19.29 -4.04
N ASP A 667 37.14 20.61 -3.90
CA ASP A 667 38.30 21.47 -3.80
C ASP A 667 38.05 22.59 -2.76
N THR A 668 39.06 23.34 -2.42
CA THR A 668 38.96 24.38 -1.37
C THR A 668 39.61 25.69 -1.81
N PHE A 669 39.03 26.79 -1.37
CA PHE A 669 39.60 28.14 -1.54
C PHE A 669 39.31 29.01 -0.32
N THR A 670 40.03 30.13 -0.15
CA THR A 670 39.74 31.12 0.89
C THR A 670 39.46 32.48 0.28
N VAL A 671 38.66 33.28 0.95
CA VAL A 671 38.47 34.70 0.65
C VAL A 671 39.00 35.51 1.78
N LYS A 672 39.89 36.46 1.50
CA LYS A 672 40.47 37.34 2.49
C LYS A 672 40.68 38.73 1.93
N ASP A 673 40.18 39.75 2.65
CA ASP A 673 40.27 41.17 2.29
C ASP A 673 39.70 41.43 0.86
N GLY A 674 38.60 40.68 0.47
CA GLY A 674 37.98 40.77 -0.83
C GLY A 674 38.76 40.14 -2.00
N LEU A 675 39.80 39.35 -1.71
CA LEU A 675 40.57 38.55 -2.68
C LEU A 675 40.36 37.07 -2.46
N VAL A 676 40.26 36.30 -3.56
CA VAL A 676 40.19 34.85 -3.54
C VAL A 676 41.63 34.28 -3.55
N GLU A 677 41.96 33.48 -2.54
CA GLU A 677 43.20 32.72 -2.48
C GLU A 677 42.94 31.26 -2.91
N TYR A 678 43.56 30.87 -4.03
CA TYR A 678 43.42 29.52 -4.59
C TYR A 678 44.74 29.09 -5.25
N ASN A 679 45.22 27.87 -4.99
CA ASN A 679 46.46 27.32 -5.56
C ASN A 679 47.67 28.26 -5.42
N ASN A 680 47.88 28.83 -4.22
CA ASN A 680 48.98 29.77 -3.92
C ASN A 680 48.96 31.10 -4.72
N SER A 681 47.80 31.44 -5.32
CA SER A 681 47.60 32.74 -5.94
C SER A 681 46.46 33.48 -5.25
N SER A 682 46.53 34.83 -5.26
CA SER A 682 45.51 35.69 -4.68
C SER A 682 45.03 36.67 -5.77
N ALA A 683 43.75 36.72 -6.03
CA ALA A 683 43.16 37.57 -7.07
C ALA A 683 41.70 37.96 -6.72
N SER A 684 41.21 39.06 -7.26
CA SER A 684 39.80 39.48 -7.12
C SER A 684 38.83 38.53 -7.85
N SER A 685 39.33 37.74 -8.81
CA SER A 685 38.54 36.72 -9.53
C SER A 685 39.41 35.53 -9.80
N VAL A 686 38.87 34.32 -9.53
CA VAL A 686 39.56 33.01 -9.74
C VAL A 686 38.60 32.08 -10.44
N THR A 687 39.11 31.25 -11.34
CA THR A 687 38.39 30.14 -11.96
C THR A 687 38.87 28.82 -11.36
N ILE A 688 37.92 28.01 -10.84
CA ILE A 688 38.16 26.66 -10.32
C ILE A 688 37.55 25.66 -11.32
N ILE A 689 38.31 24.64 -11.70
CA ILE A 689 37.85 23.61 -12.63
C ILE A 689 37.57 22.34 -11.86
N LEU A 690 36.32 21.85 -11.90
CA LEU A 690 35.90 20.61 -11.30
C LEU A 690 35.65 19.57 -12.39
N GLY A 691 36.36 18.45 -12.32
CA GLY A 691 36.19 17.34 -13.30
C GLY A 691 35.85 16.05 -12.59
N MET A 692 34.80 15.37 -13.05
CA MET A 692 34.43 14.06 -12.50
C MET A 692 35.27 12.94 -13.09
N THR A 693 35.63 11.97 -12.27
CA THR A 693 36.30 10.75 -12.72
C THR A 693 35.28 9.61 -12.79
N GLN A 694 35.18 8.99 -13.95
CA GLN A 694 34.34 7.80 -14.09
C GLN A 694 34.94 6.64 -13.28
N TYR A 695 34.19 6.07 -12.33
CA TYR A 695 34.64 4.98 -11.47
C TYR A 695 33.94 3.65 -11.82
N SER A 696 32.81 3.68 -12.49
CA SER A 696 32.10 2.50 -12.98
C SER A 696 31.57 2.74 -14.39
N ASP A 697 31.17 1.68 -15.06
CA ASP A 697 30.52 1.73 -16.37
C ASP A 697 29.54 0.57 -16.48
N TYR A 698 28.53 0.73 -17.29
CA TYR A 698 27.60 -0.36 -17.62
C TYR A 698 28.22 -1.22 -18.72
N ILE A 699 28.27 -2.51 -18.44
CA ILE A 699 28.77 -3.52 -19.38
C ILE A 699 27.65 -4.46 -19.80
N GLU A 700 27.68 -4.90 -21.02
CA GLU A 700 26.94 -6.04 -21.53
C GLU A 700 27.90 -7.01 -22.18
N VAL A 701 28.04 -8.20 -21.61
CA VAL A 701 29.03 -9.21 -22.02
C VAL A 701 28.30 -10.53 -22.27
N GLU A 702 28.49 -11.07 -23.46
CA GLU A 702 28.07 -12.45 -23.77
C GLU A 702 29.30 -13.34 -23.86
N GLY A 703 29.24 -14.50 -23.25
CA GLY A 703 30.31 -15.48 -23.28
C GLY A 703 29.95 -16.75 -22.53
N THR A 704 30.93 -17.67 -22.45
CA THR A 704 30.75 -18.92 -21.72
C THR A 704 31.32 -18.78 -20.31
N VAL A 705 30.62 -19.26 -19.31
CA VAL A 705 31.12 -19.31 -17.94
C VAL A 705 32.22 -20.34 -17.84
N THR A 706 33.47 -19.90 -17.68
CA THR A 706 34.65 -20.77 -17.60
C THR A 706 35.08 -21.06 -16.17
N ALA A 707 34.71 -20.17 -15.20
CA ALA A 707 34.85 -20.41 -13.77
C ALA A 707 33.76 -19.70 -12.98
N LEU A 708 33.34 -20.29 -11.86
CA LEU A 708 32.40 -19.74 -10.93
C LEU A 708 32.83 -20.10 -9.51
N THR A 709 33.06 -19.11 -8.67
CA THR A 709 33.53 -19.24 -7.28
C THR A 709 32.60 -18.51 -6.32
N ASP A 710 32.93 -18.49 -5.04
CA ASP A 710 32.21 -17.70 -4.01
C ASP A 710 32.50 -16.19 -4.12
N GLU A 711 33.48 -15.76 -4.93
CA GLU A 711 33.90 -14.36 -5.02
C GLU A 711 33.82 -13.79 -6.44
N SER A 712 33.69 -14.64 -7.47
CA SER A 712 33.77 -14.20 -8.85
C SER A 712 33.10 -15.14 -9.86
N ILE A 713 32.74 -14.57 -11.00
CA ILE A 713 32.39 -15.29 -12.22
C ILE A 713 33.42 -14.97 -13.30
N THR A 714 33.89 -15.98 -14.06
CA THR A 714 34.73 -15.79 -15.24
C THR A 714 33.91 -16.14 -16.47
N ILE A 715 33.78 -15.17 -17.37
CA ILE A 715 33.09 -15.33 -18.65
C ILE A 715 34.18 -15.23 -19.72
N ASP A 716 34.34 -16.30 -20.48
CA ASP A 716 35.44 -16.55 -21.40
C ASP A 716 36.80 -16.39 -20.65
N ASP A 717 37.55 -15.33 -20.95
CA ASP A 717 38.85 -15.05 -20.32
C ASP A 717 38.81 -13.90 -19.27
N THR A 718 37.66 -13.31 -19.02
CA THR A 718 37.54 -12.15 -18.12
C THR A 718 36.85 -12.53 -16.82
N THR A 719 37.53 -12.22 -15.71
CA THR A 719 37.00 -12.44 -14.36
C THR A 719 36.33 -11.17 -13.83
N TYR A 720 35.10 -11.30 -13.30
CA TYR A 720 34.31 -10.29 -12.67
C TYR A 720 34.13 -10.65 -11.20
N LEU A 721 34.48 -9.75 -10.29
CA LEU A 721 34.30 -9.92 -8.85
C LEU A 721 32.85 -9.58 -8.49
N PHE A 722 32.23 -10.30 -7.56
CA PHE A 722 30.83 -10.09 -7.24
C PHE A 722 30.52 -8.75 -6.53
N GLY A 723 31.45 -8.17 -5.81
CA GLY A 723 31.28 -6.86 -5.18
C GLY A 723 30.03 -6.75 -4.31
N LEU A 724 29.06 -5.97 -4.76
CA LEU A 724 27.76 -5.84 -4.10
C LEU A 724 26.73 -6.88 -4.55
N MET A 725 27.00 -7.63 -5.61
CA MET A 725 26.13 -8.69 -6.08
C MET A 725 26.30 -9.97 -5.25
N SER A 726 25.21 -10.65 -4.97
CA SER A 726 25.24 -11.88 -4.17
C SER A 726 25.88 -13.05 -4.92
N PRO A 727 26.88 -13.73 -4.37
CA PRO A 727 27.43 -14.97 -4.94
C PRO A 727 26.37 -16.05 -5.16
N ASN A 728 25.43 -16.17 -4.24
CA ASN A 728 24.34 -17.14 -4.33
C ASN A 728 23.43 -16.94 -5.54
N TYR A 729 23.27 -15.69 -5.97
CA TYR A 729 22.51 -15.38 -7.19
C TYR A 729 23.17 -16.06 -8.40
N PHE A 730 24.46 -15.87 -8.63
CA PHE A 730 25.17 -16.46 -9.76
C PHE A 730 25.20 -17.98 -9.70
N GLN A 731 25.44 -18.57 -8.53
CA GLN A 731 25.45 -20.01 -8.32
C GLN A 731 24.07 -20.66 -8.52
N THR A 732 23.01 -19.89 -8.35
CA THR A 732 21.63 -20.38 -8.57
C THR A 732 21.23 -20.25 -10.03
N VAL A 733 21.69 -19.18 -10.71
CA VAL A 733 21.25 -18.84 -12.07
C VAL A 733 22.07 -19.55 -13.14
N CYS A 734 23.38 -19.74 -12.94
CA CYS A 734 24.26 -20.33 -13.96
C CYS A 734 25.29 -21.32 -13.38
N LYS A 735 25.95 -22.03 -14.25
CA LYS A 735 27.04 -22.96 -13.93
C LYS A 735 28.14 -22.87 -14.99
N VAL A 736 29.31 -23.42 -14.67
CA VAL A 736 30.43 -23.51 -15.61
C VAL A 736 29.99 -24.30 -16.85
N GLY A 737 30.21 -23.72 -18.02
CA GLY A 737 29.80 -24.25 -19.31
C GLY A 737 28.57 -23.53 -19.90
N ASP A 738 27.79 -22.81 -19.12
CA ASP A 738 26.65 -22.07 -19.63
C ASP A 738 27.12 -20.88 -20.47
N LYS A 739 26.42 -20.63 -21.58
CA LYS A 739 26.57 -19.39 -22.33
C LYS A 739 25.62 -18.37 -21.75
N VAL A 740 26.15 -17.25 -21.33
CA VAL A 740 25.43 -16.25 -20.58
C VAL A 740 25.55 -14.85 -21.20
N ARG A 741 24.59 -13.96 -20.85
CA ARG A 741 24.71 -12.51 -21.02
C ARG A 741 24.71 -11.89 -19.64
N LEU A 742 25.78 -11.18 -19.30
CA LEU A 742 25.90 -10.37 -18.09
C LEU A 742 25.67 -8.91 -18.48
N SER A 743 24.65 -8.28 -17.91
CA SER A 743 24.36 -6.86 -18.03
C SER A 743 24.48 -6.24 -16.64
N ALA A 744 25.54 -5.48 -16.40
CA ALA A 744 25.84 -5.00 -15.06
C ALA A 744 26.59 -3.68 -15.05
N GLU A 745 26.46 -2.91 -13.97
CA GLU A 745 27.40 -1.85 -13.63
C GLU A 745 28.65 -2.45 -12.97
N MET A 746 29.81 -2.06 -13.42
CA MET A 746 31.09 -2.61 -13.03
C MET A 746 32.09 -1.51 -12.67
N ARG A 747 32.81 -1.65 -11.56
CA ARG A 747 33.96 -0.76 -11.23
C ARG A 747 35.09 -0.93 -12.23
N LEU A 748 35.54 0.18 -12.78
CA LEU A 748 36.60 0.19 -13.79
C LEU A 748 37.98 -0.25 -13.26
N LEU A 749 38.20 -0.11 -11.94
CA LEU A 749 39.52 -0.38 -11.33
C LEU A 749 39.81 -1.89 -11.21
N ASN A 750 38.81 -2.71 -10.92
CA ASN A 750 39.01 -4.10 -10.53
C ASN A 750 37.96 -5.08 -11.10
N ASN A 751 37.13 -4.67 -12.05
CA ASN A 751 36.04 -5.45 -12.63
C ASN A 751 35.04 -5.95 -11.56
N GLU A 752 34.80 -5.18 -10.52
CA GLU A 752 33.87 -5.51 -9.44
C GLU A 752 32.44 -5.12 -9.84
N LEU A 753 31.53 -6.08 -9.82
CA LEU A 753 30.11 -5.89 -10.15
C LEU A 753 29.39 -5.20 -8.99
N LEU A 754 28.72 -4.10 -9.27
CA LEU A 754 27.97 -3.32 -8.28
C LEU A 754 26.51 -3.75 -8.23
N HIS A 755 25.86 -3.79 -9.38
CA HIS A 755 24.51 -4.33 -9.56
C HIS A 755 24.29 -4.71 -11.02
N GLY A 756 23.36 -5.65 -11.27
CA GLY A 756 23.11 -6.13 -12.63
C GLY A 756 22.33 -7.44 -12.64
N GLN A 757 22.24 -8.03 -13.82
CA GLN A 757 21.54 -9.30 -14.04
C GLN A 757 22.33 -10.21 -14.96
N LEU A 758 22.13 -11.50 -14.80
CA LEU A 758 22.70 -12.54 -15.67
C LEU A 758 21.56 -13.33 -16.31
N GLU A 759 21.63 -13.48 -17.62
CA GLU A 759 20.71 -14.30 -18.42
C GLU A 759 21.47 -15.50 -18.97
N VAL A 760 20.94 -16.70 -18.80
CA VAL A 760 21.50 -17.90 -19.42
C VAL A 760 20.92 -18.05 -20.83
N LEU A 761 21.74 -17.89 -21.82
CA LEU A 761 21.38 -17.94 -23.25
C LEU A 761 21.31 -19.38 -23.78
N SER A 762 22.22 -20.24 -23.32
CA SER A 762 22.22 -21.68 -23.56
C SER A 762 23.04 -22.38 -22.49
N SER A 763 22.63 -23.59 -22.12
CA SER A 763 23.35 -24.44 -21.18
C SER A 763 23.88 -25.62 -21.97
N ASP A 764 25.23 -25.74 -22.08
CA ASP A 764 25.87 -26.86 -22.77
C ASP A 764 25.95 -28.12 -21.89
N ILE A 765 25.27 -28.14 -20.76
CA ILE A 765 25.24 -29.33 -19.93
C ILE A 765 24.21 -30.30 -20.49
N PRO A 766 24.63 -31.52 -20.84
CA PRO A 766 23.68 -32.52 -21.29
C PRO A 766 22.57 -32.74 -20.28
N LEU A 767 21.33 -32.65 -20.68
CA LEU A 767 20.22 -33.18 -19.92
C LEU A 767 20.26 -34.69 -20.04
N TRP A 768 21.11 -35.31 -19.21
CA TRP A 768 21.32 -36.74 -19.28
C TRP A 768 20.04 -37.54 -19.28
N GLY A 769 19.81 -38.32 -20.32
CA GLY A 769 18.64 -39.12 -20.53
C GLY A 769 17.63 -38.56 -21.55
N ASP A 770 17.67 -37.26 -21.87
CA ASP A 770 16.80 -36.64 -22.86
C ASP A 770 17.36 -36.89 -24.30
N ALA A 771 17.10 -38.06 -24.78
CA ALA A 771 17.59 -38.51 -26.09
C ALA A 771 16.80 -37.92 -27.27
N ASN A 772 15.53 -37.62 -27.06
CA ASN A 772 14.66 -37.05 -28.08
C ASN A 772 14.68 -35.51 -28.15
N SER A 773 15.35 -34.85 -27.20
CA SER A 773 15.53 -33.42 -27.08
C SER A 773 14.20 -32.68 -26.87
N ASP A 774 13.31 -33.19 -25.97
CA ASP A 774 12.03 -32.58 -25.64
C ASP A 774 12.02 -31.97 -24.22
N ASP A 775 13.18 -31.82 -23.60
CA ASP A 775 13.46 -31.28 -22.28
C ASP A 775 12.83 -32.12 -21.12
N LYS A 776 12.59 -33.41 -21.36
CA LYS A 776 12.15 -34.37 -20.33
C LYS A 776 13.02 -35.61 -20.39
N VAL A 777 12.91 -36.47 -19.37
CA VAL A 777 13.56 -37.78 -19.37
C VAL A 777 12.49 -38.78 -18.97
N ASP A 778 12.00 -39.50 -19.98
CA ASP A 778 10.91 -40.48 -19.81
C ASP A 778 11.06 -41.69 -20.76
N LEU A 779 10.05 -42.55 -20.81
CA LEU A 779 10.09 -43.77 -21.62
C LEU A 779 10.22 -43.46 -23.12
N GLN A 780 9.89 -42.27 -23.61
CA GLN A 780 10.00 -41.92 -25.00
C GLN A 780 11.46 -41.77 -25.43
N ASP A 781 12.35 -41.36 -24.54
CA ASP A 781 13.79 -41.28 -24.76
C ASP A 781 14.40 -42.68 -24.90
N ALA A 782 14.00 -43.61 -24.02
CA ALA A 782 14.42 -45.00 -24.19
C ALA A 782 13.98 -45.58 -25.53
N VAL A 783 12.76 -45.23 -25.98
CA VAL A 783 12.26 -45.63 -27.31
C VAL A 783 13.09 -44.95 -28.42
N ALA A 784 13.41 -43.66 -28.27
CA ALA A 784 14.24 -42.94 -29.25
C ALA A 784 15.62 -43.57 -29.36
N ILE A 785 16.27 -43.94 -28.26
CA ILE A 785 17.54 -44.64 -28.24
C ILE A 785 17.44 -46.02 -28.95
N LEU A 786 16.45 -46.82 -28.61
CA LEU A 786 16.28 -48.13 -29.22
C LEU A 786 16.00 -48.05 -30.72
N GLN A 787 15.25 -47.05 -31.17
CA GLN A 787 15.02 -46.77 -32.57
C GLN A 787 16.31 -46.35 -33.28
N TYR A 788 17.08 -45.46 -32.66
CA TYR A 788 18.40 -45.05 -33.18
C TYR A 788 19.37 -46.23 -33.27
N VAL A 789 19.53 -47.04 -32.23
CA VAL A 789 20.40 -48.20 -32.20
C VAL A 789 20.00 -49.23 -33.26
N ALA A 790 18.71 -49.44 -33.46
CA ALA A 790 18.19 -50.39 -34.44
C ALA A 790 18.36 -49.92 -35.89
N LEU A 791 18.09 -48.65 -36.19
CA LEU A 791 18.08 -48.09 -37.54
C LEU A 791 18.47 -46.59 -37.52
N PRO A 792 19.76 -46.27 -37.27
CA PRO A 792 20.22 -44.88 -37.08
C PRO A 792 19.97 -43.96 -38.28
N GLY A 793 20.00 -44.51 -39.49
CA GLY A 793 19.72 -43.74 -40.70
C GLY A 793 18.24 -43.38 -40.92
N LYS A 794 17.34 -44.05 -40.19
CA LYS A 794 15.89 -43.79 -40.26
C LYS A 794 15.41 -42.96 -39.08
N TYR A 795 16.03 -43.13 -37.92
CA TYR A 795 15.67 -42.49 -36.66
C TYR A 795 16.91 -41.84 -36.05
N PRO A 796 17.48 -40.79 -36.70
CA PRO A 796 18.66 -40.11 -36.17
C PRO A 796 18.25 -39.30 -34.90
N LEU A 797 19.13 -39.33 -33.91
CA LEU A 797 19.04 -38.39 -32.80
C LEU A 797 19.68 -37.06 -33.20
N THR A 798 19.28 -35.98 -32.57
CA THR A 798 19.94 -34.66 -32.71
C THR A 798 21.36 -34.72 -32.13
N PRO A 799 22.27 -33.81 -32.47
CA PRO A 799 23.62 -33.77 -31.87
C PRO A 799 23.56 -33.70 -30.34
N SER A 800 22.66 -32.91 -29.76
CA SER A 800 22.43 -32.84 -28.33
C SER A 800 21.78 -34.13 -27.80
N GLY A 801 20.80 -34.65 -28.48
CA GLY A 801 20.19 -35.93 -28.16
C GLY A 801 21.16 -37.11 -28.12
N LEU A 802 22.18 -37.15 -29.03
CA LEU A 802 23.24 -38.14 -28.97
C LEU A 802 24.13 -38.02 -27.73
N ILE A 803 24.42 -36.77 -27.30
CA ILE A 803 25.18 -36.52 -26.08
C ILE A 803 24.36 -36.94 -24.86
N ASN A 804 23.13 -36.52 -24.82
CA ASN A 804 22.21 -36.80 -23.72
C ASN A 804 21.87 -38.28 -23.59
N ALA A 805 21.88 -39.01 -24.69
CA ALA A 805 21.53 -40.42 -24.75
C ALA A 805 22.63 -41.35 -24.23
N ASP A 806 23.90 -40.95 -24.25
CA ASP A 806 25.08 -41.79 -23.85
C ASP A 806 25.21 -41.71 -22.30
N VAL A 807 24.34 -42.40 -21.58
CA VAL A 807 24.19 -42.30 -20.12
C VAL A 807 24.79 -43.46 -19.34
N VAL A 808 25.22 -44.50 -20.01
CA VAL A 808 25.91 -45.65 -19.40
C VAL A 808 27.32 -45.76 -19.89
N ASP A 809 28.32 -45.73 -18.99
CA ASP A 809 29.75 -45.71 -19.33
C ASP A 809 30.08 -44.61 -20.37
N ASN A 810 29.54 -43.40 -20.15
CA ASN A 810 29.54 -42.25 -21.04
C ASN A 810 30.91 -42.04 -21.69
N GLY A 811 30.89 -41.84 -23.01
CA GLY A 811 32.10 -41.59 -23.81
C GLY A 811 32.95 -42.83 -24.11
N THR A 812 32.60 -44.01 -23.60
CA THR A 812 33.40 -45.24 -23.82
C THR A 812 32.68 -46.28 -24.64
N SER A 813 31.35 -46.43 -24.51
CA SER A 813 30.57 -47.43 -25.21
C SER A 813 29.69 -46.88 -26.34
N GLY A 814 29.48 -45.57 -26.36
CA GLY A 814 28.51 -44.85 -27.21
C GLY A 814 27.07 -45.31 -27.00
N VAL A 815 26.13 -44.62 -27.61
CA VAL A 815 24.70 -44.86 -27.42
C VAL A 815 24.32 -46.28 -27.86
N ASN A 816 23.79 -47.07 -26.90
CA ASN A 816 23.44 -48.48 -27.11
C ASN A 816 22.22 -48.90 -26.23
N GLY A 817 21.90 -50.18 -26.19
CA GLY A 817 20.73 -50.70 -25.44
C GLY A 817 20.82 -50.56 -23.92
N SER A 818 22.00 -50.40 -23.33
CA SER A 818 22.18 -50.20 -21.90
C SER A 818 21.73 -48.81 -21.48
N ASP A 819 21.91 -47.81 -22.37
CA ASP A 819 21.45 -46.45 -22.14
C ASP A 819 19.94 -46.39 -22.10
N ALA A 820 19.27 -47.05 -23.05
CA ALA A 820 17.80 -47.16 -23.00
C ALA A 820 17.31 -47.88 -21.74
N LEU A 821 18.05 -48.87 -21.25
CA LEU A 821 17.71 -49.54 -19.99
C LEU A 821 17.85 -48.62 -18.78
N ALA A 822 18.91 -47.82 -18.74
CA ALA A 822 19.12 -46.86 -17.67
C ALA A 822 17.95 -45.84 -17.60
N ILE A 823 17.48 -45.34 -18.73
CA ILE A 823 16.34 -44.42 -18.80
C ILE A 823 15.03 -45.12 -18.38
N GLN A 824 14.81 -46.35 -18.78
CA GLN A 824 13.68 -47.17 -18.30
C GLN A 824 13.70 -47.34 -16.79
N MET A 825 14.90 -47.51 -16.21
CA MET A 825 15.06 -47.60 -14.74
C MET A 825 14.79 -46.25 -14.05
N VAL A 826 15.10 -45.14 -14.67
CA VAL A 826 14.73 -43.79 -14.18
C VAL A 826 13.20 -43.65 -14.21
N ASP A 827 12.55 -43.94 -15.31
CA ASP A 827 11.09 -43.88 -15.46
C ASP A 827 10.38 -44.80 -14.45
N ALA A 828 10.92 -46.00 -14.24
CA ALA A 828 10.45 -46.96 -13.23
C ALA A 828 10.81 -46.55 -11.79
N LYS A 829 11.52 -45.46 -11.56
CA LYS A 829 12.01 -44.94 -10.25
C LYS A 829 12.91 -45.92 -9.50
N LEU A 830 13.63 -46.77 -10.23
CA LEU A 830 14.63 -47.69 -9.70
C LEU A 830 15.98 -46.99 -9.48
N ILE A 831 16.30 -46.00 -10.30
CA ILE A 831 17.42 -45.05 -10.13
C ILE A 831 16.88 -43.63 -10.29
N LYS A 832 17.62 -42.64 -9.86
CA LYS A 832 17.24 -41.23 -10.04
C LYS A 832 17.87 -40.69 -11.31
N GLN A 833 17.22 -39.75 -11.96
CA GLN A 833 17.81 -39.04 -13.12
C GLN A 833 19.13 -38.34 -12.75
N SER A 834 19.23 -37.83 -11.50
CA SER A 834 20.49 -37.25 -10.99
C SER A 834 21.65 -38.20 -10.88
N ASP A 835 21.43 -39.50 -11.01
CA ASP A 835 22.47 -40.52 -10.95
C ASP A 835 23.07 -40.79 -12.32
N LEU A 836 22.52 -40.21 -13.39
CA LEU A 836 23.04 -40.27 -14.75
C LEU A 836 24.13 -39.20 -14.98
N PRO A 837 25.20 -39.51 -15.76
CA PRO A 837 25.50 -40.80 -16.34
C PRO A 837 26.02 -41.80 -15.29
N ILE A 838 25.76 -43.08 -15.52
CA ILE A 838 26.01 -44.16 -14.55
C ILE A 838 27.00 -45.19 -15.15
N ALA A 839 27.80 -45.85 -14.31
CA ALA A 839 28.62 -46.95 -14.76
C ALA A 839 27.79 -48.22 -14.93
N SER A 840 28.10 -49.04 -15.95
CA SER A 840 27.40 -50.31 -16.23
C SER A 840 27.41 -51.31 -15.07
N ALA A 841 28.46 -51.24 -14.23
CA ALA A 841 28.57 -52.04 -13.01
C ALA A 841 27.57 -51.67 -11.93
N ASP A 842 26.99 -50.45 -11.95
CA ASP A 842 26.04 -49.91 -10.97
C ASP A 842 24.60 -50.08 -11.46
N LEU A 843 24.37 -50.34 -12.72
CA LEU A 843 23.06 -50.62 -13.31
C LEU A 843 22.49 -52.00 -12.88
N ILE A 844 23.32 -52.91 -12.43
CA ILE A 844 22.95 -54.28 -12.14
C ILE A 844 22.84 -54.59 -10.63
N LYS A 845 23.05 -53.54 -9.79
CA LYS A 845 22.87 -53.62 -8.31
C LYS A 845 21.44 -53.29 -7.94
#